data_90fa289ac26bafea4b72df2ad97716d1
#
_entry.id   90fa289ac26bafea4b72df2ad97716d1
#
_cell.length_a   1.000
_cell.length_b   1.000
_cell.length_c   1.000
_cell.angle_alpha   90.00
_cell.angle_beta   90.00
_cell.angle_gamma   90.00
#
_symmetry.space_group_name_H-M   'P 1'
#
loop_
_entity.id
_entity.type
_entity.pdbx_description
1 polymer ?
#
loop_
_entity_poly.entity_id
_entity_poly.type
_entity_poly.pdbx_seq_one_letter_code
_entity_poly.pdbx_strand_id
1 'polypeptide(L)'
;MILTKLTLHNFGIYAGRHEIDITPKPDRPIILIGALNGSGKTTLLEGIQFALFGKFAKFLSKNKSAYLDFLTNSVNRRNLQDSASVSVSFITKRRGRQQQFEVVRTWSLKTHGASADTVQVFKNGELDLELSERWPELSETFFPSQLSDLFFFDGERIESLAQPARCSELIRTGLNSLLGLDLVTDLSKTLQTLDRRLKVEGVSEEHKEKILRLNEKVSVLSDQQQNLDHEMSEILARLGDLQSHLETLRAQLKQQGGDLYEQRDLLVQRQSELLSLVSSKRSELTELASSNLPLTLLEGMVKQLEALARNGLTLDQKEVVQDALSSFSSSVISELSGRTEFTESQVEFLRKIHSTLMEIQKDDDSRPEINFSKESIFRARTEGTHNRSIALKQLLELGKFQTELDQIDRQLLAVPDAVKLEPLFIEIKSTEDDIRSHETKRDGLQDQIERVKRDLESSTKQFNTASDEVRKNEADEKQLTKMHEQLVRGREVLANFEEKIRNKHIANLEKLIREGFEILLRKKSFVSSISICPDTFMLTIKIVGEGAVPASKLSAGERQLLAVAVLWALAQASGRKLPTVIDTPLGRLDSSHRKSFVQNYFPYAGEQVILLSTDEEIVGSYHRSLKKHTSHQYLIEYDDRKQSSEIIKGYFEYSKEVA
;
A
#
# COMPACT_ATOMS: atom_id res chain seq x y z
N MET A 1 20.64 -21.92 12.10
CA MET A 1 19.71 -22.94 11.60
C MET A 1 19.69 -22.88 10.09
N ILE A 2 19.82 -24.03 9.42
CA ILE A 2 19.79 -24.13 7.96
C ILE A 2 18.76 -25.17 7.58
N LEU A 3 17.79 -24.83 6.76
CA LEU A 3 16.84 -25.78 6.20
C LEU A 3 17.54 -26.65 5.17
N THR A 4 17.33 -27.94 5.22
CA THR A 4 18.01 -28.88 4.32
C THR A 4 17.06 -29.51 3.32
N LYS A 5 15.84 -29.80 3.73
CA LYS A 5 14.86 -30.51 2.91
C LYS A 5 13.45 -30.03 3.22
N LEU A 6 12.65 -29.85 2.20
CA LEU A 6 11.20 -29.66 2.30
C LEU A 6 10.51 -30.83 1.59
N THR A 7 9.55 -31.46 2.24
CA THR A 7 8.70 -32.48 1.62
C THR A 7 7.24 -32.07 1.76
N LEU A 8 6.53 -32.05 0.63
CA LEU A 8 5.09 -31.81 0.55
C LEU A 8 4.42 -33.10 0.05
N HIS A 9 3.40 -33.55 0.72
CA HIS A 9 2.62 -34.71 0.28
C HIS A 9 1.13 -34.35 0.29
N ASN A 10 0.51 -34.36 -0.86
CA ASN A 10 -0.91 -34.01 -1.08
C ASN A 10 -1.29 -32.66 -0.45
N PHE A 11 -0.41 -31.66 -0.53
CA PHE A 11 -0.58 -30.37 0.13
C PHE A 11 -0.96 -29.28 -0.86
N GLY A 12 -2.11 -28.66 -0.67
CA GLY A 12 -2.63 -27.58 -1.51
C GLY A 12 -2.71 -27.98 -2.98
N ILE A 13 -1.97 -27.30 -3.84
CA ILE A 13 -1.91 -27.55 -5.28
C ILE A 13 -1.00 -28.74 -5.66
N TYR A 14 -0.18 -29.24 -4.70
CA TYR A 14 0.79 -30.30 -4.93
C TYR A 14 0.16 -31.68 -4.68
N ALA A 15 -0.07 -32.43 -5.73
CA ALA A 15 -0.57 -33.81 -5.66
C ALA A 15 0.58 -34.81 -5.60
N GLY A 16 0.48 -35.81 -4.71
CA GLY A 16 1.55 -36.77 -4.49
C GLY A 16 2.69 -36.22 -3.63
N ARG A 17 3.86 -36.86 -3.73
CA ARG A 17 5.03 -36.52 -2.92
C ARG A 17 6.04 -35.72 -3.70
N HIS A 18 6.35 -34.52 -3.18
CA HIS A 18 7.36 -33.61 -3.72
C HIS A 18 8.46 -33.37 -2.70
N GLU A 19 9.71 -33.59 -3.08
CA GLU A 19 10.89 -33.38 -2.23
C GLU A 19 11.81 -32.34 -2.87
N ILE A 20 12.21 -31.34 -2.08
CA ILE A 20 13.10 -30.27 -2.49
C ILE A 20 14.31 -30.25 -1.57
N ASP A 21 15.49 -30.40 -2.15
CA ASP A 21 16.75 -30.14 -1.45
C ASP A 21 17.03 -28.64 -1.46
N ILE A 22 16.96 -28.04 -0.27
CA ILE A 22 17.19 -26.60 -0.09
C ILE A 22 18.48 -26.32 0.68
N THR A 23 19.40 -27.29 0.73
CA THR A 23 20.70 -27.15 1.41
C THR A 23 21.59 -26.17 0.68
N PRO A 24 22.02 -25.04 1.26
CA PRO A 24 22.93 -24.13 0.61
C PRO A 24 24.32 -24.74 0.46
N LYS A 25 25.01 -24.45 -0.64
CA LYS A 25 26.42 -24.81 -0.82
C LYS A 25 27.31 -23.73 -0.23
N PRO A 26 28.56 -24.03 0.15
CA PRO A 26 29.53 -23.04 0.56
C PRO A 26 29.61 -21.90 -0.46
N ASP A 27 29.59 -20.65 0.01
CA ASP A 27 29.62 -19.41 -0.78
C ASP A 27 28.46 -19.22 -1.78
N ARG A 28 27.43 -20.07 -1.70
CA ARG A 28 26.23 -19.99 -2.54
C ARG A 28 24.95 -20.11 -1.68
N PRO A 29 24.59 -19.04 -0.98
CA PRO A 29 23.48 -19.08 -0.03
C PRO A 29 22.09 -19.14 -0.68
N ILE A 30 21.99 -18.87 -2.00
CA ILE A 30 20.71 -18.68 -2.67
C ILE A 30 20.15 -19.98 -3.22
N ILE A 31 18.88 -20.26 -2.91
CA ILE A 31 18.03 -21.24 -3.56
C ILE A 31 16.97 -20.45 -4.35
N LEU A 32 16.95 -20.64 -5.67
CA LEU A 32 16.05 -19.91 -6.55
C LEU A 32 14.96 -20.84 -7.05
N ILE A 33 13.71 -20.48 -6.79
CA ILE A 33 12.52 -21.24 -7.17
C ILE A 33 11.66 -20.34 -8.05
N GLY A 34 11.58 -20.70 -9.34
CA GLY A 34 10.73 -20.01 -10.30
C GLY A 34 9.32 -20.62 -10.34
N ALA A 35 8.30 -19.79 -10.51
CA ALA A 35 6.95 -20.25 -10.75
C ALA A 35 6.08 -19.15 -11.34
N LEU A 36 5.16 -19.49 -12.21
CA LEU A 36 4.12 -18.56 -12.66
C LEU A 36 3.14 -18.23 -11.54
N ASN A 37 2.38 -17.16 -11.69
CA ASN A 37 1.36 -16.82 -10.73
C ASN A 37 0.29 -17.93 -10.66
N GLY A 38 -0.15 -18.27 -9.45
CA GLY A 38 -1.08 -19.39 -9.23
C GLY A 38 -0.46 -20.79 -9.22
N SER A 39 0.83 -20.97 -9.56
CA SER A 39 1.47 -22.30 -9.57
C SER A 39 1.89 -22.83 -8.19
N GLY A 40 1.62 -22.11 -7.09
CA GLY A 40 1.84 -22.63 -5.73
C GLY A 40 3.06 -22.08 -4.98
N LYS A 41 3.65 -20.92 -5.37
CA LYS A 41 4.71 -20.23 -4.60
C LYS A 41 4.34 -20.02 -3.15
N THR A 42 3.21 -19.34 -2.94
CA THR A 42 2.70 -19.03 -1.59
C THR A 42 2.36 -20.31 -0.81
N THR A 43 1.80 -21.32 -1.47
CA THR A 43 1.53 -22.64 -0.85
C THR A 43 2.82 -23.31 -0.35
N LEU A 44 3.93 -23.18 -1.09
CA LEU A 44 5.23 -23.70 -0.65
C LEU A 44 5.75 -22.94 0.57
N LEU A 45 5.63 -21.60 0.59
CA LEU A 45 5.98 -20.76 1.74
C LEU A 45 5.13 -21.12 2.97
N GLU A 46 3.82 -21.23 2.79
CA GLU A 46 2.88 -21.67 3.83
C GLU A 46 3.24 -23.07 4.36
N GLY A 47 3.65 -23.98 3.48
CA GLY A 47 4.12 -25.31 3.86
C GLY A 47 5.32 -25.28 4.81
N ILE A 48 6.32 -24.45 4.55
CA ILE A 48 7.49 -24.26 5.43
C ILE A 48 7.05 -23.70 6.78
N GLN A 49 6.25 -22.65 6.78
CA GLN A 49 5.77 -22.00 8.01
C GLN A 49 4.87 -22.97 8.82
N PHE A 50 3.97 -23.68 8.13
CA PHE A 50 3.09 -24.63 8.77
C PHE A 50 3.85 -25.81 9.40
N ALA A 51 4.85 -26.37 8.72
CA ALA A 51 5.68 -27.43 9.29
C ALA A 51 6.35 -27.00 10.60
N LEU A 52 6.90 -25.77 10.63
CA LEU A 52 7.60 -25.24 11.80
C LEU A 52 6.66 -24.86 12.94
N PHE A 53 5.61 -24.08 12.66
CA PHE A 53 4.79 -23.40 13.65
C PHE A 53 3.41 -24.04 13.89
N GLY A 54 2.86 -24.81 12.93
CA GLY A 54 1.52 -25.36 12.99
C GLY A 54 0.45 -24.30 13.21
N LYS A 55 -0.36 -24.45 14.26
CA LYS A 55 -1.42 -23.50 14.61
C LYS A 55 -0.92 -22.09 14.97
N PHE A 56 0.36 -21.91 15.24
CA PHE A 56 0.98 -20.63 15.55
C PHE A 56 1.57 -19.93 14.31
N ALA A 57 1.40 -20.50 13.11
CA ALA A 57 1.79 -19.85 11.87
C ALA A 57 0.98 -18.55 11.68
N LYS A 58 1.67 -17.45 11.40
CA LYS A 58 1.06 -16.10 11.37
C LYS A 58 0.00 -15.89 10.29
N PHE A 59 0.06 -16.64 9.20
CA PHE A 59 -0.96 -16.58 8.15
C PHE A 59 -2.28 -17.25 8.58
N LEU A 60 -2.27 -18.01 9.70
CA LEU A 60 -3.45 -18.62 10.27
C LEU A 60 -4.09 -17.70 11.31
N SER A 61 -5.41 -17.53 11.22
CA SER A 61 -6.16 -16.89 12.30
C SER A 61 -6.06 -17.72 13.59
N LYS A 62 -5.96 -17.06 14.74
CA LYS A 62 -5.94 -17.74 16.07
C LYS A 62 -7.26 -18.48 16.39
N ASN A 63 -8.27 -18.39 15.54
CA ASN A 63 -9.54 -19.07 15.72
C ASN A 63 -9.41 -20.55 15.37
N LYS A 64 -9.91 -21.44 16.26
CA LYS A 64 -9.86 -22.88 16.07
C LYS A 64 -10.60 -23.35 14.81
N SER A 65 -11.69 -22.70 14.43
CA SER A 65 -12.41 -23.02 13.19
C SER A 65 -11.57 -22.71 11.97
N ALA A 66 -10.93 -21.54 11.91
CA ALA A 66 -10.06 -21.15 10.81
C ALA A 66 -8.85 -22.10 10.64
N TYR A 67 -8.33 -22.64 11.73
CA TYR A 67 -7.27 -23.65 11.67
C TYR A 67 -7.74 -24.96 11.04
N LEU A 68 -8.90 -25.47 11.46
CA LEU A 68 -9.47 -26.69 10.89
C LEU A 68 -9.90 -26.49 9.43
N ASP A 69 -10.40 -25.31 9.09
CA ASP A 69 -10.73 -24.92 7.71
C ASP A 69 -9.47 -24.90 6.82
N PHE A 70 -8.36 -24.36 7.34
CA PHE A 70 -7.08 -24.43 6.66
C PHE A 70 -6.63 -25.88 6.41
N LEU A 71 -6.66 -26.73 7.44
CA LEU A 71 -6.30 -28.15 7.29
C LEU A 71 -7.18 -28.85 6.25
N THR A 72 -8.49 -28.55 6.25
CA THR A 72 -9.45 -29.12 5.29
C THR A 72 -9.17 -28.67 3.87
N ASN A 73 -8.88 -27.37 3.67
CA ASN A 73 -8.65 -26.79 2.36
C ASN A 73 -7.23 -27.07 1.84
N SER A 74 -6.28 -27.39 2.71
CA SER A 74 -4.91 -27.70 2.33
C SER A 74 -4.67 -29.13 1.89
N VAL A 75 -5.65 -30.04 2.03
CA VAL A 75 -5.53 -31.39 1.46
C VAL A 75 -5.82 -31.32 -0.04
N ASN A 76 -4.93 -31.88 -0.87
CA ASN A 76 -5.16 -31.98 -2.31
C ASN A 76 -6.30 -32.98 -2.59
N ARG A 77 -7.44 -32.46 -3.08
CA ARG A 77 -8.69 -33.23 -3.27
C ARG A 77 -8.67 -34.21 -4.45
N ARG A 78 -7.59 -34.22 -5.25
CA ARG A 78 -7.50 -35.03 -6.46
C ARG A 78 -6.80 -36.35 -6.25
N ASN A 79 -6.14 -36.49 -5.13
CA ASN A 79 -5.57 -37.79 -4.74
C ASN A 79 -6.60 -38.59 -3.95
N LEU A 80 -6.68 -39.89 -4.23
CA LEU A 80 -7.61 -40.82 -3.56
C LEU A 80 -7.33 -40.97 -2.05
N GLN A 81 -6.24 -40.40 -1.56
CA GLN A 81 -5.87 -40.41 -0.14
C GLN A 81 -6.34 -39.12 0.53
N ASP A 82 -7.28 -39.25 1.46
CA ASP A 82 -7.79 -38.13 2.26
C ASP A 82 -6.78 -37.66 3.35
N SER A 83 -5.51 -37.67 3.04
CA SER A 83 -4.44 -37.27 3.97
C SER A 83 -3.39 -36.40 3.30
N ALA A 84 -2.87 -35.46 4.06
CA ALA A 84 -1.75 -34.64 3.64
C ALA A 84 -0.66 -34.60 4.70
N SER A 85 0.57 -34.38 4.29
CA SER A 85 1.67 -34.13 5.21
C SER A 85 2.65 -33.11 4.66
N VAL A 86 3.28 -32.38 5.59
CA VAL A 86 4.37 -31.47 5.30
C VAL A 86 5.52 -31.78 6.24
N SER A 87 6.73 -31.90 5.71
CA SER A 87 7.94 -32.03 6.55
C SER A 87 9.01 -31.03 6.17
N VAL A 88 9.71 -30.54 7.18
CA VAL A 88 10.89 -29.70 7.04
C VAL A 88 12.05 -30.30 7.83
N SER A 89 13.15 -30.54 7.16
CA SER A 89 14.40 -30.94 7.80
C SER A 89 15.33 -29.75 7.92
N PHE A 90 16.00 -29.63 9.05
CA PHE A 90 16.97 -28.56 9.29
C PHE A 90 18.12 -28.98 10.16
N ILE A 91 19.21 -28.26 10.06
CA ILE A 91 20.44 -28.45 10.83
C ILE A 91 20.63 -27.24 11.76
N THR A 92 20.97 -27.50 13.01
CA THR A 92 21.38 -26.46 13.95
C THR A 92 22.67 -26.85 14.66
N LYS A 93 23.47 -25.84 15.02
CA LYS A 93 24.67 -26.03 15.87
C LYS A 93 24.32 -25.65 17.30
N ARG A 94 24.34 -26.62 18.22
CA ARG A 94 24.12 -26.39 19.65
C ARG A 94 25.33 -26.89 20.44
N ARG A 95 25.94 -26.05 21.26
CA ARG A 95 27.17 -26.36 22.05
C ARG A 95 28.30 -26.98 21.18
N GLY A 96 28.50 -26.43 19.98
CA GLY A 96 29.53 -26.90 19.05
C GLY A 96 29.22 -28.18 18.29
N ARG A 97 28.13 -28.89 18.60
CA ARG A 97 27.69 -30.09 17.88
C ARG A 97 26.60 -29.79 16.90
N GLN A 98 26.72 -30.31 15.71
CA GLN A 98 25.70 -30.25 14.67
C GLN A 98 24.62 -31.28 14.99
N GLN A 99 23.34 -30.87 14.96
CA GLN A 99 22.18 -31.72 15.16
C GLN A 99 21.24 -31.51 13.98
N GLN A 100 20.73 -32.60 13.45
CA GLN A 100 19.73 -32.62 12.40
C GLN A 100 18.36 -32.93 13.00
N PHE A 101 17.37 -32.14 12.59
CA PHE A 101 15.97 -32.32 12.96
C PHE A 101 15.14 -32.44 11.70
N GLU A 102 14.10 -33.27 11.78
CA GLU A 102 13.02 -33.29 10.80
C GLU A 102 11.70 -33.20 11.53
N VAL A 103 10.86 -32.26 11.16
CA VAL A 103 9.53 -32.05 11.72
C VAL A 103 8.52 -32.43 10.65
N VAL A 104 7.71 -33.41 10.96
CA VAL A 104 6.66 -33.93 10.07
C VAL A 104 5.30 -33.64 10.70
N ARG A 105 4.45 -32.97 9.95
CA ARG A 105 3.03 -32.76 10.29
C ARG A 105 2.15 -33.55 9.34
N THR A 106 1.23 -34.34 9.91
CA THR A 106 0.30 -35.16 9.13
C THR A 106 -1.13 -34.93 9.62
N TRP A 107 -2.07 -34.82 8.71
CA TRP A 107 -3.50 -34.72 9.00
C TRP A 107 -4.31 -35.46 7.95
N SER A 108 -5.56 -35.77 8.27
CA SER A 108 -6.47 -36.48 7.36
C SER A 108 -7.86 -35.88 7.39
N LEU A 109 -8.57 -35.98 6.26
CA LEU A 109 -9.98 -35.63 6.16
C LEU A 109 -10.83 -36.68 6.83
N LYS A 110 -11.87 -36.23 7.55
CA LYS A 110 -12.94 -37.11 8.15
C LYS A 110 -14.28 -36.60 7.61
N THR A 111 -15.32 -37.35 7.87
CA THR A 111 -16.70 -37.09 7.41
C THR A 111 -17.20 -35.66 7.74
N HIS A 112 -16.64 -35.01 8.76
CA HIS A 112 -17.00 -33.65 9.22
C HIS A 112 -15.80 -32.67 9.25
N GLY A 113 -14.86 -32.80 8.31
CA GLY A 113 -13.69 -31.93 8.22
C GLY A 113 -12.36 -32.60 8.53
N ALA A 114 -11.26 -31.84 8.61
CA ALA A 114 -9.95 -32.40 8.93
C ALA A 114 -9.82 -32.83 10.39
N SER A 115 -9.03 -33.91 10.61
CA SER A 115 -8.52 -34.22 11.95
C SER A 115 -7.52 -33.12 12.37
N ALA A 116 -7.32 -32.95 13.67
CA ALA A 116 -6.17 -32.17 14.14
C ALA A 116 -4.87 -32.81 13.61
N ASP A 117 -3.87 -31.97 13.31
CA ASP A 117 -2.57 -32.44 12.86
C ASP A 117 -1.83 -33.18 13.95
N THR A 118 -1.05 -34.17 13.55
CA THR A 118 -0.10 -34.87 14.41
C THR A 118 1.31 -34.42 14.05
N VAL A 119 2.13 -34.17 15.09
CA VAL A 119 3.51 -33.71 14.92
C VAL A 119 4.44 -34.85 15.33
N GLN A 120 5.38 -35.16 14.46
CA GLN A 120 6.47 -36.11 14.75
C GLN A 120 7.81 -35.41 14.50
N VAL A 121 8.71 -35.48 15.44
CA VAL A 121 10.04 -34.88 15.36
C VAL A 121 11.10 -35.96 15.39
N PHE A 122 11.91 -36.01 14.36
CA PHE A 122 13.06 -36.88 14.25
C PHE A 122 14.32 -36.11 14.57
N LYS A 123 15.18 -36.65 15.40
CA LYS A 123 16.48 -36.09 15.74
C LYS A 123 17.57 -37.05 15.29
N ASN A 124 18.43 -36.56 14.38
CA ASN A 124 19.48 -37.37 13.74
C ASN A 124 18.94 -38.67 13.10
N GLY A 125 17.72 -38.62 12.56
CA GLY A 125 17.05 -39.76 11.92
C GLY A 125 16.22 -40.68 12.82
N GLU A 126 16.26 -40.50 14.15
CA GLU A 126 15.49 -41.28 15.10
C GLU A 126 14.29 -40.44 15.62
N LEU A 127 13.13 -41.10 15.77
CA LEU A 127 11.93 -40.47 16.30
C LEU A 127 12.11 -40.14 17.79
N ASP A 128 11.97 -38.88 18.14
CA ASP A 128 12.04 -38.39 19.51
C ASP A 128 10.61 -38.00 19.97
N LEU A 129 10.03 -38.87 20.82
CA LEU A 129 8.66 -38.69 21.30
C LEU A 129 8.53 -37.48 22.23
N GLU A 130 9.51 -37.25 23.11
CA GLU A 130 9.50 -36.07 24.01
C GLU A 130 9.53 -34.77 23.24
N LEU A 131 10.40 -34.67 22.23
CA LEU A 131 10.44 -33.51 21.35
C LEU A 131 9.15 -33.36 20.55
N SER A 132 8.52 -34.45 20.12
CA SER A 132 7.28 -34.43 19.36
C SER A 132 6.12 -33.86 20.17
N GLU A 133 5.96 -34.28 21.44
CA GLU A 133 4.92 -33.77 22.32
C GLU A 133 5.12 -32.32 22.71
N ARG A 134 6.37 -31.92 22.94
CA ARG A 134 6.73 -30.54 23.36
C ARG A 134 7.13 -29.63 22.21
N TRP A 135 6.96 -30.04 20.96
CA TRP A 135 7.37 -29.29 19.82
C TRP A 135 6.79 -27.86 19.78
N PRO A 136 5.50 -27.61 20.10
CA PRO A 136 4.94 -26.27 20.11
C PRO A 136 5.70 -25.27 21.02
N GLU A 137 6.25 -25.77 22.16
CA GLU A 137 7.04 -24.95 23.09
C GLU A 137 8.51 -24.84 22.62
N LEU A 138 9.06 -25.94 22.12
CA LEU A 138 10.46 -25.99 21.71
C LEU A 138 10.74 -25.32 20.37
N SER A 139 9.76 -25.29 19.47
CA SER A 139 9.87 -24.58 18.20
C SER A 139 10.21 -23.10 18.40
N GLU A 140 9.62 -22.45 19.43
CA GLU A 140 9.91 -21.07 19.80
C GLU A 140 11.39 -20.85 20.18
N THR A 141 12.07 -21.87 20.70
CA THR A 141 13.52 -21.79 21.02
C THR A 141 14.37 -21.78 19.76
N PHE A 142 13.97 -22.53 18.72
CA PHE A 142 14.69 -22.61 17.46
C PHE A 142 14.36 -21.43 16.56
N PHE A 143 13.09 -21.12 16.47
CA PHE A 143 12.55 -20.09 15.59
C PHE A 143 11.33 -19.42 16.24
N PRO A 144 11.49 -18.28 16.94
CA PRO A 144 10.37 -17.58 17.56
C PRO A 144 9.34 -17.17 16.52
N SER A 145 8.07 -17.59 16.69
CA SER A 145 6.98 -17.33 15.75
C SER A 145 6.72 -15.83 15.55
N GLN A 146 6.94 -15.04 16.60
CA GLN A 146 6.83 -13.58 16.54
C GLN A 146 7.81 -12.92 15.56
N LEU A 147 8.91 -13.61 15.25
CA LEU A 147 9.96 -13.14 14.35
C LEU A 147 9.80 -13.69 12.92
N SER A 148 8.75 -14.45 12.65
CA SER A 148 8.56 -15.06 11.33
C SER A 148 8.59 -14.01 10.20
N ASP A 149 8.01 -12.83 10.41
CA ASP A 149 7.99 -11.75 9.41
C ASP A 149 9.36 -11.17 9.07
N LEU A 150 10.37 -11.38 9.93
CA LEU A 150 11.74 -10.97 9.64
C LEU A 150 12.44 -11.89 8.63
N PHE A 151 11.96 -13.12 8.52
CA PHE A 151 12.62 -14.18 7.75
C PHE A 151 11.73 -14.80 6.67
N PHE A 152 10.41 -14.68 6.82
CA PHE A 152 9.41 -15.14 5.85
C PHE A 152 8.55 -13.95 5.45
N PHE A 153 8.81 -13.32 4.34
CA PHE A 153 8.07 -12.15 3.94
C PHE A 153 7.73 -12.16 2.45
N ASP A 154 6.62 -11.52 2.14
CA ASP A 154 6.13 -11.27 0.81
C ASP A 154 6.66 -9.91 0.33
N GLY A 155 7.38 -9.90 -0.79
CA GLY A 155 7.95 -8.67 -1.37
C GLY A 155 6.90 -7.64 -1.75
N GLU A 156 5.67 -8.07 -2.07
CA GLU A 156 4.58 -7.15 -2.38
C GLU A 156 4.04 -6.41 -1.15
N ARG A 157 4.15 -7.04 0.04
CA ARG A 157 3.66 -6.48 1.31
C ARG A 157 4.73 -5.76 2.14
N ILE A 158 5.99 -5.81 1.72
CA ILE A 158 7.11 -5.19 2.46
C ILE A 158 6.85 -3.69 2.73
N GLU A 159 6.25 -2.96 1.77
CA GLU A 159 5.98 -1.54 1.95
C GLU A 159 5.14 -1.26 3.21
N SER A 160 4.19 -2.13 3.54
CA SER A 160 3.37 -1.97 4.74
C SER A 160 4.16 -2.04 6.04
N LEU A 161 5.32 -2.72 6.05
CA LEU A 161 6.20 -2.82 7.21
C LEU A 161 6.95 -1.50 7.50
N ALA A 162 7.05 -0.59 6.52
CA ALA A 162 7.62 0.74 6.71
C ALA A 162 6.63 1.75 7.31
N GLN A 163 5.37 1.37 7.52
CA GLN A 163 4.41 2.20 8.25
C GLN A 163 4.91 2.41 9.69
N PRO A 164 4.82 3.64 10.23
CA PRO A 164 5.42 3.97 11.52
C PRO A 164 5.04 3.02 12.67
N ALA A 165 3.77 2.66 12.78
CA ALA A 165 3.27 1.77 13.83
C ALA A 165 3.83 0.34 13.69
N ARG A 166 3.77 -0.24 12.47
CA ARG A 166 4.30 -1.59 12.21
C ARG A 166 5.81 -1.67 12.32
N CYS A 167 6.51 -0.65 11.83
CA CYS A 167 7.96 -0.55 11.95
C CYS A 167 8.39 -0.49 13.42
N SER A 168 7.69 0.30 14.26
CA SER A 168 7.95 0.38 15.69
C SER A 168 7.71 -0.95 16.40
N GLU A 169 6.64 -1.66 16.04
CA GLU A 169 6.32 -2.98 16.59
C GLU A 169 7.35 -4.03 16.18
N LEU A 170 7.78 -4.05 14.92
CA LEU A 170 8.86 -4.92 14.44
C LEU A 170 10.17 -4.67 15.19
N ILE A 171 10.55 -3.40 15.37
CA ILE A 171 11.76 -3.02 16.10
C ILE A 171 11.63 -3.47 17.57
N ARG A 172 10.50 -3.22 18.22
CA ARG A 172 10.24 -3.64 19.60
C ARG A 172 10.35 -5.15 19.75
N THR A 173 9.60 -5.90 18.93
CA THR A 173 9.58 -7.37 18.96
C THR A 173 10.96 -7.94 18.65
N GLY A 174 11.63 -7.38 17.63
CA GLY A 174 12.98 -7.78 17.26
C GLY A 174 13.99 -7.55 18.39
N LEU A 175 13.97 -6.37 19.00
CA LEU A 175 14.85 -6.05 20.14
C LEU A 175 14.59 -6.96 21.35
N ASN A 176 13.35 -7.16 21.74
CA ASN A 176 13.00 -7.97 22.89
C ASN A 176 13.35 -9.45 22.67
N SER A 177 12.81 -10.05 21.60
CA SER A 177 12.93 -11.50 21.39
C SER A 177 14.29 -11.94 20.84
N LEU A 178 14.93 -11.11 19.96
CA LEU A 178 16.22 -11.49 19.38
C LEU A 178 17.39 -11.23 20.32
N LEU A 179 17.32 -10.17 21.13
CA LEU A 179 18.41 -9.73 21.97
C LEU A 179 18.26 -10.23 23.42
N GLY A 180 17.18 -10.96 23.70
CA GLY A 180 16.98 -11.59 25.02
C GLY A 180 16.64 -10.61 26.15
N LEU A 181 16.12 -9.43 25.82
CA LEU A 181 15.63 -8.47 26.82
C LEU A 181 14.45 -9.04 27.60
N ASP A 182 13.66 -9.93 27.00
CA ASP A 182 12.59 -10.64 27.68
C ASP A 182 13.11 -11.42 28.90
N LEU A 183 14.30 -12.02 28.80
CA LEU A 183 14.92 -12.76 29.93
C LEU A 183 15.25 -11.84 31.10
N VAL A 184 15.70 -10.61 30.83
CA VAL A 184 16.02 -9.62 31.87
C VAL A 184 14.75 -9.12 32.54
N THR A 185 13.71 -8.88 31.75
CA THR A 185 12.37 -8.49 32.23
C THR A 185 11.76 -9.59 33.09
N ASP A 186 11.83 -10.86 32.65
CA ASP A 186 11.30 -12.01 33.39
C ASP A 186 12.07 -12.26 34.68
N LEU A 187 13.39 -12.09 34.66
CA LEU A 187 14.20 -12.16 35.88
C LEU A 187 13.81 -11.04 36.87
N SER A 188 13.59 -9.82 36.38
CA SER A 188 13.14 -8.69 37.20
C SER A 188 11.76 -8.99 37.82
N LYS A 189 10.81 -9.56 37.06
CA LYS A 189 9.49 -10.00 37.56
C LYS A 189 9.64 -11.12 38.62
N THR A 190 10.55 -12.07 38.40
CA THR A 190 10.82 -13.15 39.32
C THR A 190 11.38 -12.62 40.65
N LEU A 191 12.32 -11.68 40.60
CA LEU A 191 12.84 -11.02 41.80
C LEU A 191 11.77 -10.22 42.54
N GLN A 192 10.86 -9.57 41.81
CA GLN A 192 9.72 -8.88 42.40
C GLN A 192 8.74 -9.86 43.10
N THR A 193 8.49 -11.01 42.51
CA THR A 193 7.65 -12.05 43.11
C THR A 193 8.32 -12.60 44.37
N LEU A 194 9.62 -12.83 44.32
CA LEU A 194 10.42 -13.26 45.50
C LEU A 194 10.39 -12.24 46.63
N ASP A 195 10.58 -10.96 46.30
CA ASP A 195 10.48 -9.85 47.24
C ASP A 195 9.11 -9.80 47.94
N ARG A 196 8.03 -10.01 47.15
CA ARG A 196 6.68 -10.09 47.70
C ARG A 196 6.47 -11.31 48.62
N ARG A 197 7.04 -12.45 48.29
CA ARG A 197 6.97 -13.67 49.17
C ARG A 197 7.69 -13.48 50.47
N LEU A 198 8.90 -12.91 50.43
CA LEU A 198 9.69 -12.60 51.62
C LEU A 198 9.02 -11.59 52.56
N LYS A 199 8.23 -10.66 52.01
CA LYS A 199 7.43 -9.70 52.77
C LYS A 199 6.27 -10.34 53.54
N VAL A 200 5.86 -11.54 53.17
CA VAL A 200 4.76 -12.32 53.80
C VAL A 200 5.28 -13.31 54.83
N GLU A 201 6.52 -13.80 54.72
CA GLU A 201 7.14 -14.71 55.69
C GLU A 201 7.60 -13.95 56.94
N GLY A 202 7.03 -14.24 58.12
CA GLY A 202 7.42 -13.63 59.41
C GLY A 202 6.33 -12.76 60.07
N VAL A 203 5.09 -12.84 59.64
CA VAL A 203 3.99 -11.93 60.05
C VAL A 203 2.95 -12.68 60.92
N SER A 204 2.33 -11.99 61.90
CA SER A 204 1.23 -12.53 62.67
C SER A 204 0.01 -12.82 61.76
N GLU A 205 -0.78 -13.85 62.10
CA GLU A 205 -1.85 -14.43 61.25
C GLU A 205 -2.85 -13.35 60.72
N GLU A 206 -3.23 -12.35 61.52
CA GLU A 206 -4.16 -11.28 61.11
C GLU A 206 -3.59 -10.34 60.03
N HIS A 207 -2.33 -9.96 60.17
CA HIS A 207 -1.66 -9.11 59.20
C HIS A 207 -1.29 -9.90 57.94
N LYS A 208 -0.99 -11.15 58.07
CA LYS A 208 -0.68 -12.10 56.97
C LYS A 208 -1.82 -12.21 56.01
N GLU A 209 -3.06 -12.33 56.52
CA GLU A 209 -4.27 -12.42 55.65
C GLU A 209 -4.47 -11.12 54.88
N LYS A 210 -4.30 -9.96 55.50
CA LYS A 210 -4.42 -8.66 54.83
C LYS A 210 -3.38 -8.50 53.70
N ILE A 211 -2.13 -8.86 53.96
CA ILE A 211 -1.02 -8.77 53.02
C ILE A 211 -1.24 -9.77 51.87
N LEU A 212 -1.71 -11.00 52.15
CA LEU A 212 -2.04 -12.00 51.14
C LEU A 212 -3.14 -11.49 50.18
N ARG A 213 -4.23 -10.93 50.72
CA ARG A 213 -5.32 -10.36 49.92
C ARG A 213 -4.84 -9.22 49.01
N LEU A 214 -3.95 -8.32 49.55
CA LEU A 214 -3.38 -7.23 48.76
C LEU A 214 -2.41 -7.75 47.68
N ASN A 215 -1.64 -8.79 47.98
CA ASN A 215 -0.74 -9.42 47.04
C ASN A 215 -1.53 -10.12 45.89
N GLU A 216 -2.59 -10.82 46.21
CA GLU A 216 -3.47 -11.47 45.24
C GLU A 216 -4.12 -10.41 44.33
N LYS A 217 -4.61 -9.30 44.92
CA LYS A 217 -5.14 -8.17 44.16
C LYS A 217 -4.13 -7.55 43.19
N VAL A 218 -2.89 -7.35 43.64
CA VAL A 218 -1.80 -6.82 42.80
C VAL A 218 -1.47 -7.81 41.68
N SER A 219 -1.46 -9.13 41.95
CA SER A 219 -1.24 -10.15 40.91
C SER A 219 -2.33 -10.10 39.85
N VAL A 220 -3.60 -10.13 40.29
CA VAL A 220 -4.76 -10.09 39.36
C VAL A 220 -4.74 -8.82 38.51
N LEU A 221 -4.46 -7.65 39.10
CA LEU A 221 -4.38 -6.39 38.33
C LEU A 221 -3.19 -6.38 37.36
N SER A 222 -2.06 -6.99 37.73
CA SER A 222 -0.91 -7.11 36.84
C SER A 222 -1.22 -8.01 35.64
N ASP A 223 -1.92 -9.13 35.86
CA ASP A 223 -2.34 -10.04 34.80
C ASP A 223 -3.39 -9.38 33.90
N GLN A 224 -4.31 -8.62 34.49
CA GLN A 224 -5.29 -7.83 33.73
C GLN A 224 -4.61 -6.78 32.87
N GLN A 225 -3.63 -6.05 33.37
CA GLN A 225 -2.87 -5.09 32.59
C GLN A 225 -2.18 -5.76 31.43
N GLN A 226 -1.54 -6.89 31.66
CA GLN A 226 -0.82 -7.63 30.61
C GLN A 226 -1.76 -8.12 29.50
N ASN A 227 -2.96 -8.59 29.85
CA ASN A 227 -3.97 -9.00 28.89
C ASN A 227 -4.49 -7.82 28.07
N LEU A 228 -4.77 -6.68 28.71
CA LEU A 228 -5.21 -5.46 28.02
C LEU A 228 -4.13 -4.89 27.07
N ASP A 229 -2.87 -4.93 27.48
CA ASP A 229 -1.73 -4.53 26.65
C ASP A 229 -1.61 -5.46 25.41
N HIS A 230 -1.89 -6.74 25.57
CA HIS A 230 -1.93 -7.72 24.47
C HIS A 230 -3.11 -7.41 23.51
N GLU A 231 -4.32 -7.21 24.05
CA GLU A 231 -5.49 -6.85 23.23
C GLU A 231 -5.27 -5.52 22.49
N MET A 232 -4.66 -4.54 23.14
CA MET A 232 -4.28 -3.27 22.50
C MET A 232 -3.35 -3.51 21.31
N SER A 233 -2.34 -4.37 21.47
CA SER A 233 -1.41 -4.69 20.39
C SER A 233 -2.11 -5.37 19.21
N GLU A 234 -3.07 -6.24 19.47
CA GLU A 234 -3.87 -6.89 18.42
C GLU A 234 -4.75 -5.89 17.67
N ILE A 235 -5.38 -4.95 18.37
CA ILE A 235 -6.20 -3.90 17.73
C ILE A 235 -5.34 -2.95 16.90
N LEU A 236 -4.16 -2.56 17.40
CA LEU A 236 -3.24 -1.70 16.64
C LEU A 236 -2.74 -2.38 15.37
N ALA A 237 -2.43 -3.67 15.43
CA ALA A 237 -2.07 -4.46 14.26
C ALA A 237 -3.22 -4.50 13.23
N ARG A 238 -4.45 -4.76 13.70
CA ARG A 238 -5.63 -4.81 12.84
C ARG A 238 -5.94 -3.46 12.18
N LEU A 239 -5.81 -2.36 12.93
CA LEU A 239 -5.96 -1.00 12.39
C LEU A 239 -4.93 -0.73 11.29
N GLY A 240 -3.68 -1.15 11.48
CA GLY A 240 -2.64 -1.03 10.47
C GLY A 240 -2.99 -1.79 9.17
N ASP A 241 -3.53 -3.00 9.30
CA ASP A 241 -3.98 -3.80 8.15
C ASP A 241 -5.13 -3.14 7.39
N LEU A 242 -6.15 -2.69 8.12
CA LEU A 242 -7.31 -2.01 7.54
C LEU A 242 -6.93 -0.69 6.86
N GLN A 243 -6.03 0.09 7.45
CA GLN A 243 -5.54 1.33 6.85
C GLN A 243 -4.76 1.06 5.56
N SER A 244 -3.91 0.03 5.53
CA SER A 244 -3.20 -0.37 4.31
C SER A 244 -4.15 -0.84 3.22
N HIS A 245 -5.18 -1.60 3.60
CA HIS A 245 -6.20 -2.06 2.68
C HIS A 245 -6.99 -0.88 2.10
N LEU A 246 -7.38 0.08 2.93
CA LEU A 246 -8.06 1.31 2.51
C LEU A 246 -7.21 2.13 1.53
N GLU A 247 -5.90 2.29 1.79
CA GLU A 247 -4.99 2.97 0.85
C GLU A 247 -4.93 2.24 -0.50
N THR A 248 -4.91 0.91 -0.48
CA THR A 248 -4.91 0.09 -1.70
C THR A 248 -6.20 0.28 -2.49
N LEU A 249 -7.36 0.26 -1.83
CA LEU A 249 -8.66 0.48 -2.45
C LEU A 249 -8.78 1.89 -3.04
N ARG A 250 -8.31 2.91 -2.31
CA ARG A 250 -8.27 4.30 -2.81
C ARG A 250 -7.36 4.47 -4.01
N ALA A 251 -6.20 3.79 -4.02
CA ALA A 251 -5.30 3.79 -5.17
C ALA A 251 -5.95 3.11 -6.39
N GLN A 252 -6.67 1.99 -6.19
CA GLN A 252 -7.42 1.32 -7.24
C GLN A 252 -8.57 2.20 -7.77
N LEU A 253 -9.31 2.86 -6.88
CA LEU A 253 -10.38 3.79 -7.25
C LEU A 253 -9.83 4.93 -8.10
N LYS A 254 -8.70 5.51 -7.69
CA LYS A 254 -8.03 6.58 -8.45
C LYS A 254 -7.53 6.10 -9.82
N GLN A 255 -6.95 4.90 -9.88
CA GLN A 255 -6.49 4.29 -11.14
C GLN A 255 -7.65 4.01 -12.10
N GLN A 256 -8.83 3.70 -11.57
CA GLN A 256 -10.05 3.47 -12.34
C GLN A 256 -10.83 4.76 -12.66
N GLY A 257 -10.28 5.94 -12.36
CA GLY A 257 -10.90 7.22 -12.68
C GLY A 257 -11.92 7.73 -11.64
N GLY A 258 -11.83 7.26 -10.41
CA GLY A 258 -12.71 7.68 -9.31
C GLY A 258 -12.72 9.19 -9.06
N ASP A 259 -11.57 9.86 -9.21
CA ASP A 259 -11.47 11.32 -9.08
C ASP A 259 -12.37 12.06 -10.10
N LEU A 260 -12.48 11.52 -11.33
CA LEU A 260 -13.36 12.07 -12.36
C LEU A 260 -14.83 11.76 -12.08
N TYR A 261 -15.11 10.60 -11.48
CA TYR A 261 -16.46 10.23 -11.10
C TYR A 261 -17.01 11.13 -9.98
N GLU A 262 -16.23 11.44 -8.96
CA GLU A 262 -16.61 12.38 -7.89
C GLU A 262 -16.87 13.79 -8.42
N GLN A 263 -16.15 14.22 -9.45
CA GLN A 263 -16.31 15.52 -10.09
C GLN A 263 -17.42 15.56 -11.14
N ARG A 264 -18.02 14.41 -11.48
CA ARG A 264 -18.97 14.28 -12.58
C ARG A 264 -20.11 15.28 -12.48
N ASP A 265 -20.74 15.40 -11.32
CA ASP A 265 -21.90 16.28 -11.14
C ASP A 265 -21.54 17.75 -11.31
N LEU A 266 -20.35 18.16 -10.84
CA LEU A 266 -19.81 19.50 -11.07
C LEU A 266 -19.49 19.74 -12.55
N LEU A 267 -18.94 18.74 -13.23
CA LEU A 267 -18.67 18.82 -14.66
C LEU A 267 -19.95 18.93 -15.49
N VAL A 268 -20.99 18.15 -15.14
CA VAL A 268 -22.30 18.22 -15.79
C VAL A 268 -22.97 19.56 -15.56
N GLN A 269 -22.90 20.09 -14.35
CA GLN A 269 -23.41 21.45 -14.06
C GLN A 269 -22.67 22.49 -14.87
N ARG A 270 -21.34 22.45 -14.91
CA ARG A 270 -20.52 23.38 -15.68
C ARG A 270 -20.78 23.28 -17.18
N GLN A 271 -20.95 22.05 -17.70
CA GLN A 271 -21.36 21.81 -19.09
C GLN A 271 -22.69 22.51 -19.41
N SER A 272 -23.70 22.37 -18.55
CA SER A 272 -25.00 23.01 -18.69
C SER A 272 -24.91 24.54 -18.71
N GLU A 273 -24.11 25.12 -17.81
CA GLU A 273 -23.84 26.55 -17.76
C GLU A 273 -23.20 27.05 -19.06
N LEU A 274 -22.15 26.34 -19.55
CA LEU A 274 -21.46 26.71 -20.78
C LEU A 274 -22.34 26.58 -22.01
N LEU A 275 -23.17 25.54 -22.09
CA LEU A 275 -24.15 25.37 -23.16
C LEU A 275 -25.13 26.55 -23.20
N SER A 276 -25.62 26.99 -22.05
CA SER A 276 -26.50 28.16 -21.93
C SER A 276 -25.79 29.43 -22.38
N LEU A 277 -24.53 29.64 -21.96
CA LEU A 277 -23.71 30.81 -22.38
C LEU A 277 -23.42 30.81 -23.89
N VAL A 278 -23.07 29.63 -24.46
CA VAL A 278 -22.86 29.46 -25.89
C VAL A 278 -24.15 29.78 -26.65
N SER A 279 -25.30 29.32 -26.19
CA SER A 279 -26.60 29.60 -26.79
C SER A 279 -26.93 31.08 -26.74
N SER A 280 -26.75 31.75 -25.59
CA SER A 280 -26.96 33.19 -25.42
C SER A 280 -26.06 33.99 -26.35
N LYS A 281 -24.75 33.66 -26.39
CA LYS A 281 -23.80 34.38 -27.26
C LYS A 281 -24.08 34.18 -28.77
N ARG A 282 -24.55 33.01 -29.16
CA ARG A 282 -25.00 32.76 -30.54
C ARG A 282 -26.23 33.59 -30.87
N SER A 283 -27.20 33.71 -29.95
CA SER A 283 -28.38 34.58 -30.16
C SER A 283 -27.98 36.02 -30.29
N GLU A 284 -27.11 36.54 -29.40
CA GLU A 284 -26.58 37.93 -29.48
C GLU A 284 -25.86 38.19 -30.80
N LEU A 285 -25.02 37.23 -31.26
CA LEU A 285 -24.34 37.35 -32.59
C LEU A 285 -25.32 37.34 -33.76
N THR A 286 -26.41 36.55 -33.65
CA THR A 286 -27.44 36.48 -34.68
C THR A 286 -28.21 37.81 -34.75
N GLU A 287 -28.49 38.41 -33.60
CA GLU A 287 -29.11 39.73 -33.53
C GLU A 287 -28.21 40.81 -34.12
N LEU A 288 -26.90 40.81 -33.79
CA LEU A 288 -25.92 41.73 -34.40
C LEU A 288 -25.80 41.48 -35.92
N ALA A 289 -25.85 40.25 -36.39
CA ALA A 289 -25.79 39.93 -37.81
C ALA A 289 -27.05 40.38 -38.59
N SER A 290 -28.20 40.42 -37.90
CA SER A 290 -29.45 40.95 -38.51
C SER A 290 -29.50 42.48 -38.56
N SER A 291 -28.58 43.17 -37.92
CA SER A 291 -28.48 44.61 -37.87
C SER A 291 -27.61 45.19 -39.02
N ASN A 292 -26.99 46.33 -38.81
CA ASN A 292 -26.09 47.00 -39.79
C ASN A 292 -24.71 46.32 -39.93
N LEU A 293 -24.42 45.20 -39.22
CA LEU A 293 -23.14 44.49 -39.28
C LEU A 293 -22.76 44.01 -40.69
N PRO A 294 -23.69 43.43 -41.51
CA PRO A 294 -23.35 43.03 -42.88
C PRO A 294 -22.87 44.15 -43.77
N LEU A 295 -23.26 45.40 -43.51
CA LEU A 295 -22.81 46.57 -44.26
C LEU A 295 -21.31 46.84 -44.11
N THR A 296 -20.67 46.33 -43.03
CA THR A 296 -19.21 46.43 -42.85
C THR A 296 -18.43 45.56 -43.84
N LEU A 297 -19.03 44.51 -44.38
CA LEU A 297 -18.43 43.72 -45.46
C LEU A 297 -18.45 44.47 -46.80
N LEU A 298 -19.30 45.49 -46.91
CA LEU A 298 -19.55 46.33 -48.07
C LEU A 298 -18.85 47.71 -48.00
N GLU A 299 -17.83 47.82 -47.12
CA GLU A 299 -17.21 49.15 -46.84
C GLU A 299 -16.84 49.92 -48.11
N GLY A 300 -16.37 49.23 -49.17
CA GLY A 300 -16.09 49.80 -50.46
C GLY A 300 -17.33 50.39 -51.14
N MET A 301 -18.45 49.62 -51.12
CA MET A 301 -19.70 50.10 -51.73
C MET A 301 -20.36 51.22 -50.91
N VAL A 302 -20.35 51.14 -49.59
CA VAL A 302 -20.88 52.14 -48.68
C VAL A 302 -20.12 53.45 -48.90
N LYS A 303 -18.76 53.42 -49.08
CA LYS A 303 -17.94 54.61 -49.47
C LYS A 303 -18.31 55.15 -50.84
N GLN A 304 -18.58 54.25 -51.79
CA GLN A 304 -19.03 54.74 -53.15
C GLN A 304 -20.43 55.36 -53.09
N LEU A 305 -21.36 54.77 -52.35
CA LEU A 305 -22.69 55.35 -52.12
C LEU A 305 -22.62 56.68 -51.36
N GLU A 306 -21.74 56.79 -50.36
CA GLU A 306 -21.47 58.10 -49.72
C GLU A 306 -20.95 59.17 -50.73
N ALA A 307 -20.03 58.74 -51.58
CA ALA A 307 -19.50 59.65 -52.61
C ALA A 307 -20.58 60.08 -53.64
N LEU A 308 -21.42 59.08 -54.02
CA LEU A 308 -22.55 59.38 -54.92
C LEU A 308 -23.60 60.26 -54.23
N ALA A 309 -23.92 60.03 -52.98
CA ALA A 309 -24.84 60.87 -52.21
C ALA A 309 -24.30 62.29 -51.93
N ARG A 310 -22.95 62.48 -51.88
CA ARG A 310 -22.32 63.78 -51.76
C ARG A 310 -22.41 64.63 -53.05
N ASN A 311 -22.35 63.94 -54.18
CA ASN A 311 -22.26 64.60 -55.48
C ASN A 311 -23.60 64.93 -56.14
N GLY A 312 -24.75 64.62 -55.47
CA GLY A 312 -26.09 64.96 -55.99
C GLY A 312 -26.41 64.32 -57.35
N LEU A 313 -26.15 63.08 -57.51
CA LEU A 313 -26.08 62.37 -58.78
C LEU A 313 -27.43 62.15 -59.49
N THR A 314 -27.45 62.50 -60.73
CA THR A 314 -28.52 62.36 -61.72
C THR A 314 -28.69 60.89 -62.24
N LEU A 315 -29.79 60.65 -62.90
CA LEU A 315 -30.37 59.35 -63.37
C LEU A 315 -29.44 58.38 -64.12
N ASP A 316 -28.31 58.82 -64.69
CA ASP A 316 -27.36 57.98 -65.45
C ASP A 316 -26.49 57.09 -64.64
N GLN A 317 -26.59 57.16 -63.33
CA GLN A 317 -25.76 56.33 -62.42
C GLN A 317 -26.46 55.08 -61.86
N LYS A 318 -27.74 54.82 -62.26
CA LYS A 318 -28.48 53.62 -61.87
C LYS A 318 -27.80 52.38 -62.41
N GLU A 319 -27.24 52.37 -63.60
CA GLU A 319 -26.54 51.23 -64.20
C GLU A 319 -25.25 50.91 -63.44
N VAL A 320 -24.49 51.88 -62.99
CA VAL A 320 -23.23 51.70 -62.24
C VAL A 320 -23.50 51.09 -60.88
N VAL A 321 -24.60 51.52 -60.22
CA VAL A 321 -25.01 50.90 -58.92
C VAL A 321 -25.53 49.46 -59.10
N GLN A 322 -26.20 49.18 -60.23
CA GLN A 322 -26.70 47.88 -60.54
C GLN A 322 -25.58 46.85 -60.86
N ASP A 323 -24.56 47.28 -61.59
CA ASP A 323 -23.37 46.48 -61.87
C ASP A 323 -22.52 46.24 -60.60
N ALA A 324 -22.42 47.25 -59.77
CA ALA A 324 -21.74 47.17 -58.51
C ALA A 324 -22.47 46.18 -57.55
N LEU A 325 -23.81 46.20 -57.49
CA LEU A 325 -24.60 45.27 -56.68
C LEU A 325 -24.53 43.81 -57.17
N SER A 326 -24.53 43.61 -58.52
CA SER A 326 -24.41 42.27 -59.10
C SER A 326 -23.00 41.67 -58.91
N SER A 327 -21.98 42.48 -59.07
CA SER A 327 -20.59 42.09 -58.86
C SER A 327 -20.31 41.77 -57.37
N PHE A 328 -20.95 42.53 -56.49
CA PHE A 328 -20.84 42.34 -55.06
C PHE A 328 -21.50 40.99 -54.60
N SER A 329 -22.75 40.81 -54.98
CA SER A 329 -23.47 39.59 -54.55
C SER A 329 -22.77 38.31 -55.04
N SER A 330 -22.20 38.35 -56.26
CA SER A 330 -21.40 37.24 -56.79
C SER A 330 -20.07 37.06 -56.03
N SER A 331 -19.42 38.13 -55.62
CA SER A 331 -18.20 38.04 -54.79
C SER A 331 -18.45 37.54 -53.38
N VAL A 332 -19.56 37.95 -52.74
CA VAL A 332 -19.96 37.43 -51.39
C VAL A 332 -20.31 35.95 -51.50
N ILE A 333 -21.06 35.53 -52.50
CA ILE A 333 -21.39 34.11 -52.66
C ILE A 333 -20.15 33.27 -52.95
N SER A 334 -19.20 33.79 -53.72
CA SER A 334 -17.92 33.15 -54.02
C SER A 334 -17.06 32.99 -52.74
N GLU A 335 -16.99 34.04 -51.92
CA GLU A 335 -16.19 34.06 -50.71
C GLU A 335 -16.79 33.17 -49.60
N LEU A 336 -18.12 33.12 -49.47
CA LEU A 336 -18.83 32.25 -48.54
C LEU A 336 -18.79 30.79 -48.98
N SER A 337 -18.75 30.48 -50.25
CA SER A 337 -18.61 29.12 -50.76
C SER A 337 -17.21 28.51 -50.55
N GLY A 338 -16.19 29.36 -50.30
CA GLY A 338 -14.82 28.90 -49.98
C GLY A 338 -14.53 28.70 -48.49
N ARG A 339 -15.47 28.98 -47.58
CA ARG A 339 -15.25 28.87 -46.13
C ARG A 339 -15.99 27.67 -45.59
N THR A 340 -15.26 26.83 -44.84
CA THR A 340 -15.74 25.58 -44.22
C THR A 340 -16.77 25.75 -43.11
N GLU A 341 -17.07 26.97 -42.69
CA GLU A 341 -18.00 27.33 -41.61
C GLU A 341 -19.47 27.40 -42.05
N PHE A 342 -19.75 27.37 -43.38
CA PHE A 342 -21.11 27.39 -43.92
C PHE A 342 -21.47 26.05 -44.58
N THR A 343 -22.65 25.54 -44.27
CA THR A 343 -23.14 24.32 -44.88
C THR A 343 -23.58 24.59 -46.32
N GLU A 344 -23.44 23.62 -47.19
CA GLU A 344 -23.80 23.67 -48.60
C GLU A 344 -25.25 24.16 -48.84
N SER A 345 -26.16 23.78 -47.93
CA SER A 345 -27.57 24.22 -47.93
C SER A 345 -27.74 25.72 -47.63
N GLN A 346 -26.85 26.32 -46.83
CA GLN A 346 -26.88 27.77 -46.52
C GLN A 346 -26.35 28.64 -47.69
N VAL A 347 -25.33 28.13 -48.39
CA VAL A 347 -24.79 28.75 -49.60
C VAL A 347 -25.81 28.64 -50.76
N GLU A 348 -26.51 27.51 -50.86
CA GLU A 348 -27.58 27.31 -51.87
C GLU A 348 -28.80 28.20 -51.57
N PHE A 349 -29.15 28.41 -50.30
CA PHE A 349 -30.19 29.36 -49.91
C PHE A 349 -29.84 30.82 -50.28
N LEU A 350 -28.58 31.23 -50.06
CA LEU A 350 -28.10 32.54 -50.46
C LEU A 350 -28.06 32.72 -51.99
N ARG A 351 -27.73 31.67 -52.77
CA ARG A 351 -27.81 31.67 -54.25
C ARG A 351 -29.26 31.79 -54.70
N LYS A 352 -30.21 31.13 -54.02
CA LYS A 352 -31.61 31.21 -54.31
C LYS A 352 -32.19 32.59 -54.02
N ILE A 353 -31.80 33.21 -52.90
CA ILE A 353 -32.16 34.63 -52.60
C ILE A 353 -31.56 35.56 -53.65
N HIS A 354 -30.32 35.37 -54.07
CA HIS A 354 -29.69 36.15 -55.11
C HIS A 354 -30.41 36.04 -56.45
N SER A 355 -30.73 34.81 -56.91
CA SER A 355 -31.46 34.61 -58.15
C SER A 355 -32.88 35.22 -58.11
N THR A 356 -33.57 35.08 -56.94
CA THR A 356 -34.90 35.70 -56.75
C THR A 356 -34.83 37.22 -56.72
N LEU A 357 -33.84 37.80 -56.11
CA LEU A 357 -33.63 39.24 -56.11
C LEU A 357 -33.29 39.78 -57.52
N MET A 358 -32.57 39.05 -58.35
CA MET A 358 -32.27 39.38 -59.74
C MET A 358 -33.46 39.21 -60.69
N GLU A 359 -34.36 38.23 -60.39
CA GLU A 359 -35.62 38.03 -61.15
C GLU A 359 -36.63 39.14 -60.81
N ILE A 360 -36.78 39.52 -59.56
CA ILE A 360 -37.72 40.59 -59.13
C ILE A 360 -37.37 41.93 -59.75
N GLN A 361 -36.09 42.17 -60.06
CA GLN A 361 -35.64 43.41 -60.69
C GLN A 361 -35.92 43.51 -62.17
N LYS A 362 -36.33 42.42 -62.85
CA LYS A 362 -36.62 42.42 -64.32
C LYS A 362 -38.04 42.83 -64.69
N ASP A 363 -38.94 42.78 -63.71
CA ASP A 363 -40.38 42.88 -64.03
C ASP A 363 -41.09 44.17 -63.62
N ASP A 364 -40.39 45.19 -63.09
CA ASP A 364 -41.07 46.40 -62.61
C ASP A 364 -40.50 47.67 -63.18
N ASP A 365 -41.18 48.19 -64.18
CA ASP A 365 -40.92 49.49 -64.77
C ASP A 365 -41.35 50.69 -63.88
N SER A 366 -41.86 50.41 -62.65
CA SER A 366 -42.20 51.38 -61.63
C SER A 366 -41.22 51.28 -60.46
N ARG A 367 -39.98 51.62 -60.67
CA ARG A 367 -38.98 51.61 -59.60
C ARG A 367 -39.14 52.84 -58.70
N PRO A 368 -39.27 52.65 -57.35
CA PRO A 368 -39.28 53.79 -56.45
C PRO A 368 -37.93 54.52 -56.50
N GLU A 369 -37.99 55.83 -56.53
CA GLU A 369 -36.81 56.66 -56.33
C GLU A 369 -36.23 56.39 -54.94
N ILE A 370 -35.14 55.65 -54.91
CA ILE A 370 -34.47 55.36 -53.62
C ILE A 370 -33.67 56.59 -53.22
N ASN A 371 -34.29 57.46 -52.43
CA ASN A 371 -33.64 58.65 -51.89
C ASN A 371 -32.83 58.25 -50.66
N PHE A 372 -31.53 58.02 -50.82
CA PHE A 372 -30.62 57.82 -49.70
C PHE A 372 -30.25 59.14 -49.02
N SER A 373 -30.70 59.33 -47.74
CA SER A 373 -30.22 60.42 -46.91
C SER A 373 -28.74 60.20 -46.54
N LYS A 374 -27.90 61.29 -46.72
CA LYS A 374 -26.49 61.25 -46.29
C LYS A 374 -26.34 60.81 -44.81
N GLU A 375 -27.27 61.23 -43.98
CA GLU A 375 -27.28 60.92 -42.57
C GLU A 375 -27.57 59.42 -42.30
N SER A 376 -28.44 58.79 -43.08
CA SER A 376 -28.78 57.33 -42.89
C SER A 376 -27.59 56.45 -43.31
N ILE A 377 -26.87 56.79 -44.39
CA ILE A 377 -25.66 56.05 -44.81
C ILE A 377 -24.55 56.20 -43.79
N PHE A 378 -24.30 57.42 -43.31
CA PHE A 378 -23.29 57.68 -42.26
C PHE A 378 -23.62 56.91 -40.95
N ARG A 379 -24.87 57.00 -40.51
CA ARG A 379 -25.35 56.25 -39.32
C ARG A 379 -25.16 54.75 -39.49
N ALA A 380 -25.64 54.17 -40.57
CA ALA A 380 -25.52 52.75 -40.86
C ALA A 380 -24.06 52.26 -40.87
N ARG A 381 -23.14 53.07 -41.43
CA ARG A 381 -21.72 52.78 -41.42
C ARG A 381 -21.12 52.85 -40.02
N THR A 382 -21.45 53.85 -39.23
CA THR A 382 -20.91 54.04 -37.87
C THR A 382 -21.40 52.95 -36.94
N GLU A 383 -22.69 52.64 -37.00
CA GLU A 383 -23.29 51.53 -36.24
C GLU A 383 -22.74 50.17 -36.70
N GLY A 384 -22.55 49.97 -38.01
CA GLY A 384 -21.95 48.74 -38.54
C GLY A 384 -20.53 48.51 -38.01
N THR A 385 -19.67 49.56 -38.02
CA THR A 385 -18.28 49.44 -37.49
C THR A 385 -18.26 49.17 -35.99
N HIS A 386 -19.17 49.81 -35.25
CA HIS A 386 -19.33 49.56 -33.82
C HIS A 386 -19.78 48.09 -33.55
N ASN A 387 -20.83 47.63 -34.26
CA ASN A 387 -21.34 46.27 -34.14
C ASN A 387 -20.30 45.23 -34.57
N ARG A 388 -19.42 45.53 -35.55
CA ARG A 388 -18.30 44.68 -35.92
C ARG A 388 -17.31 44.46 -34.75
N SER A 389 -16.98 45.55 -34.04
CA SER A 389 -16.06 45.45 -32.89
C SER A 389 -16.66 44.61 -31.74
N ILE A 390 -17.96 44.73 -31.51
CA ILE A 390 -18.69 43.91 -30.51
C ILE A 390 -18.73 42.45 -30.98
N ALA A 391 -19.09 42.22 -32.24
CA ALA A 391 -19.17 40.82 -32.78
C ALA A 391 -17.83 40.10 -32.72
N LEU A 392 -16.70 40.77 -33.04
CA LEU A 392 -15.37 40.17 -32.90
C LEU A 392 -15.03 39.81 -31.47
N LYS A 393 -15.39 40.65 -30.49
CA LYS A 393 -15.21 40.34 -29.07
C LYS A 393 -16.05 39.14 -28.62
N GLN A 394 -17.32 39.14 -29.03
CA GLN A 394 -18.22 38.02 -28.72
C GLN A 394 -17.80 36.68 -29.37
N LEU A 395 -17.26 36.73 -30.61
CA LEU A 395 -16.70 35.56 -31.28
C LEU A 395 -15.48 34.98 -30.55
N LEU A 396 -14.62 35.83 -30.01
CA LEU A 396 -13.48 35.41 -29.20
C LEU A 396 -13.93 34.77 -27.88
N GLU A 397 -14.97 35.32 -27.24
CA GLU A 397 -15.57 34.75 -26.02
C GLU A 397 -16.25 33.42 -26.33
N LEU A 398 -17.01 33.32 -27.41
CA LEU A 398 -17.63 32.10 -27.87
C LEU A 398 -16.60 30.98 -28.11
N GLY A 399 -15.49 31.33 -28.79
CA GLY A 399 -14.41 30.35 -29.01
C GLY A 399 -13.80 29.83 -27.72
N LYS A 400 -13.67 30.66 -26.69
CA LYS A 400 -13.19 30.21 -25.36
C LYS A 400 -14.19 29.26 -24.70
N PHE A 401 -15.48 29.59 -24.71
CA PHE A 401 -16.52 28.75 -24.13
C PHE A 401 -16.62 27.40 -24.86
N GLN A 402 -16.50 27.38 -26.18
CA GLN A 402 -16.47 26.16 -26.97
C GLN A 402 -15.28 25.27 -26.63
N THR A 403 -14.07 25.89 -26.49
CA THR A 403 -12.87 25.12 -26.12
C THR A 403 -13.00 24.52 -24.72
N GLU A 404 -13.56 25.28 -23.77
CA GLU A 404 -13.82 24.79 -22.40
C GLU A 404 -14.87 23.67 -22.42
N LEU A 405 -15.92 23.80 -23.23
CA LEU A 405 -16.94 22.77 -23.39
C LEU A 405 -16.34 21.47 -23.94
N ASP A 406 -15.53 21.55 -24.99
CA ASP A 406 -14.86 20.40 -25.59
C ASP A 406 -13.93 19.70 -24.57
N GLN A 407 -13.30 20.44 -23.66
CA GLN A 407 -12.48 19.85 -22.60
C GLN A 407 -13.35 19.10 -21.58
N ILE A 408 -14.46 19.70 -21.14
CA ILE A 408 -15.40 19.07 -20.22
C ILE A 408 -16.03 17.84 -20.86
N ASP A 409 -16.42 17.88 -22.13
CA ASP A 409 -16.97 16.75 -22.85
C ASP A 409 -15.99 15.57 -22.91
N ARG A 410 -14.69 15.83 -23.14
CA ARG A 410 -13.65 14.81 -23.08
C ARG A 410 -13.48 14.22 -21.70
N GLN A 411 -13.54 15.06 -20.64
CA GLN A 411 -13.49 14.60 -19.26
C GLN A 411 -14.69 13.73 -18.89
N LEU A 412 -15.89 14.15 -19.31
CA LEU A 412 -17.11 13.37 -19.07
C LEU A 412 -17.13 12.03 -19.82
N LEU A 413 -16.55 11.96 -21.02
CA LEU A 413 -16.38 10.71 -21.77
C LEU A 413 -15.36 9.76 -21.10
N ALA A 414 -14.42 10.31 -20.33
CA ALA A 414 -13.44 9.52 -19.59
C ALA A 414 -13.96 9.06 -18.21
N VAL A 415 -15.12 9.53 -17.75
CA VAL A 415 -15.75 9.09 -16.49
C VAL A 415 -16.19 7.63 -16.63
N PRO A 416 -15.72 6.73 -15.76
CA PRO A 416 -16.14 5.33 -15.81
C PRO A 416 -17.59 5.13 -15.42
N ASP A 417 -18.17 4.01 -15.85
CA ASP A 417 -19.53 3.62 -15.48
C ASP A 417 -19.64 3.43 -13.95
N ALA A 418 -20.67 4.02 -13.35
CA ALA A 418 -20.98 3.90 -11.94
C ALA A 418 -21.01 2.45 -11.44
N VAL A 419 -21.55 1.55 -12.24
CA VAL A 419 -21.68 0.11 -11.92
C VAL A 419 -20.33 -0.56 -11.69
N LYS A 420 -19.24 -0.07 -12.31
CA LYS A 420 -17.90 -0.62 -12.12
C LYS A 420 -17.22 -0.12 -10.85
N LEU A 421 -17.54 1.09 -10.41
CA LEU A 421 -16.95 1.72 -9.23
C LEU A 421 -17.74 1.46 -7.94
N GLU A 422 -19.04 1.14 -8.05
CA GLU A 422 -19.93 0.89 -6.92
C GLU A 422 -19.40 -0.16 -5.93
N PRO A 423 -18.86 -1.32 -6.36
CA PRO A 423 -18.26 -2.29 -5.44
C PRO A 423 -17.09 -1.73 -4.64
N LEU A 424 -16.24 -0.90 -5.28
CA LEU A 424 -15.09 -0.27 -4.61
C LEU A 424 -15.54 0.78 -3.59
N PHE A 425 -16.56 1.58 -3.89
CA PHE A 425 -17.12 2.53 -2.93
C PHE A 425 -17.74 1.82 -1.71
N ILE A 426 -18.45 0.72 -1.93
CA ILE A 426 -19.03 -0.08 -0.85
C ILE A 426 -17.90 -0.66 0.03
N GLU A 427 -16.84 -1.20 -0.57
CA GLU A 427 -15.72 -1.80 0.14
C GLU A 427 -14.90 -0.74 0.89
N ILE A 428 -14.66 0.42 0.30
CA ILE A 428 -14.02 1.57 0.97
C ILE A 428 -14.84 1.97 2.19
N LYS A 429 -16.15 2.16 2.04
CA LYS A 429 -17.04 2.57 3.12
C LYS A 429 -17.06 1.54 4.25
N SER A 430 -17.20 0.26 3.91
CA SER A 430 -17.17 -0.81 4.93
C SER A 430 -15.83 -0.86 5.67
N THR A 431 -14.71 -0.67 4.97
CA THR A 431 -13.37 -0.62 5.58
C THR A 431 -13.20 0.60 6.49
N GLU A 432 -13.73 1.77 6.10
CA GLU A 432 -13.74 2.98 6.93
C GLU A 432 -14.58 2.81 8.20
N ASP A 433 -15.74 2.16 8.10
CA ASP A 433 -16.60 1.84 9.25
C ASP A 433 -15.92 0.83 10.19
N ASP A 434 -15.21 -0.16 9.66
CA ASP A 434 -14.40 -1.09 10.43
C ASP A 434 -13.24 -0.38 11.15
N ILE A 435 -12.53 0.51 10.48
CA ILE A 435 -11.47 1.33 11.09
C ILE A 435 -12.04 2.13 12.26
N ARG A 436 -13.15 2.83 12.06
CA ARG A 436 -13.81 3.62 13.11
C ARG A 436 -14.24 2.77 14.31
N SER A 437 -14.76 1.57 14.05
CA SER A 437 -15.12 0.60 15.10
C SER A 437 -13.89 0.17 15.92
N HIS A 438 -12.77 -0.13 15.26
CA HIS A 438 -11.54 -0.52 15.93
C HIS A 438 -10.86 0.65 16.65
N GLU A 439 -10.95 1.88 16.14
CA GLU A 439 -10.49 3.08 16.83
C GLU A 439 -11.25 3.31 18.12
N THR A 440 -12.58 3.17 18.10
CA THR A 440 -13.41 3.25 19.30
C THR A 440 -13.03 2.18 20.35
N LYS A 441 -12.74 0.96 19.90
CA LYS A 441 -12.26 -0.11 20.79
C LYS A 441 -10.89 0.20 21.37
N ARG A 442 -9.95 0.70 20.54
CA ARG A 442 -8.62 1.15 20.97
C ARG A 442 -8.73 2.18 22.09
N ASP A 443 -9.55 3.21 21.89
CA ASP A 443 -9.73 4.29 22.87
C ASP A 443 -10.34 3.76 24.17
N GLY A 444 -11.32 2.86 24.08
CA GLY A 444 -11.91 2.19 25.24
C GLY A 444 -10.90 1.31 26.01
N LEU A 445 -10.02 0.61 25.30
CA LEU A 445 -8.94 -0.18 25.92
C LEU A 445 -7.89 0.72 26.57
N GLN A 446 -7.54 1.84 25.94
CA GLN A 446 -6.62 2.83 26.51
C GLN A 446 -7.12 3.30 27.87
N ASP A 447 -8.40 3.68 27.97
CA ASP A 447 -9.02 4.09 29.22
C ASP A 447 -8.99 2.99 30.29
N GLN A 448 -9.21 1.73 29.87
CA GLN A 448 -9.15 0.57 30.78
C GLN A 448 -7.71 0.35 31.30
N ILE A 449 -6.72 0.39 30.43
CA ILE A 449 -5.30 0.27 30.77
C ILE A 449 -4.92 1.34 31.79
N GLU A 450 -5.32 2.59 31.58
CA GLU A 450 -5.02 3.68 32.51
C GLU A 450 -5.72 3.52 33.89
N ARG A 451 -6.92 2.96 33.91
CA ARG A 451 -7.62 2.63 35.19
C ARG A 451 -6.90 1.51 35.92
N VAL A 452 -6.64 0.41 35.24
CA VAL A 452 -5.94 -0.74 35.84
C VAL A 452 -4.55 -0.33 36.34
N LYS A 453 -3.83 0.51 35.60
CA LYS A 453 -2.53 1.03 36.00
C LYS A 453 -2.61 1.86 37.30
N ARG A 454 -3.59 2.75 37.41
CA ARG A 454 -3.82 3.53 38.65
C ARG A 454 -4.20 2.62 39.82
N ASP A 455 -5.06 1.64 39.60
CA ASP A 455 -5.47 0.69 40.63
C ASP A 455 -4.30 -0.23 41.07
N LEU A 456 -3.44 -0.60 40.14
CA LEU A 456 -2.23 -1.37 40.41
C LEU A 456 -1.24 -0.55 41.25
N GLU A 457 -0.99 0.71 40.88
CA GLU A 457 -0.11 1.62 41.63
C GLU A 457 -0.65 1.83 43.06
N SER A 458 -1.96 2.08 43.21
CA SER A 458 -2.60 2.26 44.52
C SER A 458 -2.52 0.99 45.36
N SER A 459 -2.84 -0.17 44.79
CA SER A 459 -2.78 -1.47 45.50
C SER A 459 -1.35 -1.86 45.86
N THR A 460 -0.39 -1.57 45.00
CA THR A 460 1.04 -1.79 45.27
C THR A 460 1.53 -0.89 46.43
N LYS A 461 1.09 0.39 46.49
CA LYS A 461 1.41 1.29 47.55
C LYS A 461 0.81 0.80 48.89
N GLN A 462 -0.46 0.37 48.89
CA GLN A 462 -1.12 -0.19 50.08
C GLN A 462 -0.41 -1.45 50.57
N PHE A 463 -0.02 -2.36 49.67
CA PHE A 463 0.75 -3.56 49.98
C PHE A 463 2.11 -3.24 50.62
N ASN A 464 2.85 -2.27 50.06
CA ASN A 464 4.12 -1.87 50.59
C ASN A 464 3.98 -1.23 51.99
N THR A 465 2.97 -0.33 52.15
CA THR A 465 2.71 0.31 53.47
C THR A 465 2.34 -0.72 54.54
N ALA A 466 1.41 -1.68 54.21
CA ALA A 466 1.05 -2.73 55.14
C ALA A 466 2.22 -3.67 55.49
N SER A 467 3.10 -3.94 54.53
CA SER A 467 4.31 -4.74 54.75
C SER A 467 5.34 -3.99 55.61
N ASP A 468 5.49 -2.67 55.45
CA ASP A 468 6.43 -1.86 56.21
C ASP A 468 5.95 -1.63 57.68
N GLU A 469 4.63 -1.52 57.91
CA GLU A 469 4.06 -1.43 59.26
C GLU A 469 4.34 -2.70 60.09
N VAL A 470 4.27 -3.89 59.47
CA VAL A 470 4.55 -5.13 60.10
C VAL A 470 6.05 -5.30 60.43
N ARG A 471 6.94 -4.86 59.56
CA ARG A 471 8.41 -4.89 59.76
C ARG A 471 8.88 -4.13 61.00
N LYS A 472 8.18 -3.13 61.44
CA LYS A 472 8.55 -2.35 62.65
C LYS A 472 8.37 -3.10 63.96
N ASN A 473 7.70 -4.26 63.95
CA ASN A 473 7.27 -4.93 65.16
C ASN A 473 7.99 -6.28 65.50
N GLU A 474 8.99 -6.76 64.72
CA GLU A 474 9.59 -8.07 64.95
C GLU A 474 11.13 -8.14 64.88
N ALA A 475 11.72 -8.88 65.82
CA ALA A 475 13.17 -8.97 66.09
C ALA A 475 14.02 -9.81 65.11
N ASP A 476 13.46 -10.49 64.09
CA ASP A 476 14.19 -11.23 63.06
C ASP A 476 14.60 -10.33 61.86
N GLU A 477 14.52 -9.08 62.06
CA GLU A 477 14.60 -7.94 61.11
C GLU A 477 15.91 -7.85 60.33
N LYS A 478 17.05 -8.24 60.87
CA LYS A 478 18.35 -7.99 60.22
C LYS A 478 18.62 -8.86 58.98
N GLN A 479 18.14 -10.08 58.98
CA GLN A 479 18.40 -11.02 57.86
C GLN A 479 17.42 -10.80 56.70
N LEU A 480 16.14 -10.61 57.00
CA LEU A 480 15.09 -10.29 56.04
C LEU A 480 15.33 -8.90 55.42
N THR A 481 15.77 -7.93 56.21
CA THR A 481 16.13 -6.58 55.73
C THR A 481 17.30 -6.62 54.75
N LYS A 482 18.36 -7.41 55.06
CA LYS A 482 19.49 -7.56 54.13
C LYS A 482 19.07 -8.26 52.82
N MET A 483 18.23 -9.27 52.89
CA MET A 483 17.70 -9.95 51.68
C MET A 483 16.86 -9.00 50.85
N HIS A 484 15.98 -8.24 51.47
CA HIS A 484 15.19 -7.20 50.78
C HIS A 484 16.07 -6.15 50.09
N GLU A 485 17.07 -5.58 50.84
CA GLU A 485 18.01 -4.64 50.25
C GLU A 485 18.79 -5.20 49.06
N GLN A 486 19.16 -6.48 49.13
CA GLN A 486 19.83 -7.16 48.02
C GLN A 486 18.90 -7.36 46.82
N LEU A 487 17.62 -7.68 47.04
CA LEU A 487 16.62 -7.80 45.96
C LEU A 487 16.33 -6.45 45.33
N VAL A 488 16.15 -5.39 46.09
CA VAL A 488 15.98 -4.02 45.58
C VAL A 488 17.19 -3.59 44.76
N ARG A 489 18.40 -3.76 45.28
CA ARG A 489 19.64 -3.47 44.51
C ARG A 489 19.74 -4.34 43.25
N GLY A 490 19.41 -5.61 43.35
CA GLY A 490 19.39 -6.52 42.20
C GLY A 490 18.45 -6.03 41.08
N ARG A 491 17.27 -5.55 41.48
CA ARG A 491 16.29 -4.99 40.51
C ARG A 491 16.77 -3.67 39.90
N GLU A 492 17.35 -2.78 40.69
CA GLU A 492 17.95 -1.54 40.19
C GLU A 492 19.09 -1.80 39.18
N VAL A 493 19.95 -2.78 39.52
CA VAL A 493 21.03 -3.20 38.63
C VAL A 493 20.47 -3.77 37.34
N LEU A 494 19.42 -4.60 37.42
CA LEU A 494 18.76 -5.17 36.23
C LEU A 494 18.06 -4.10 35.39
N ALA A 495 17.38 -3.13 36.00
CA ALA A 495 16.73 -2.03 35.27
C ALA A 495 17.77 -1.16 34.54
N ASN A 496 18.86 -0.79 35.24
CA ASN A 496 19.98 -0.05 34.65
C ASN A 496 20.69 -0.86 33.54
N PHE A 497 20.79 -2.16 33.72
CA PHE A 497 21.35 -3.08 32.71
C PHE A 497 20.47 -3.17 31.48
N GLU A 498 19.16 -3.34 31.67
CA GLU A 498 18.17 -3.38 30.61
C GLU A 498 18.21 -2.08 29.79
N GLU A 499 18.18 -0.93 30.45
CA GLU A 499 18.26 0.38 29.78
C GLU A 499 19.55 0.53 28.97
N LYS A 500 20.71 0.21 29.58
CA LYS A 500 22.00 0.31 28.89
C LYS A 500 22.11 -0.65 27.71
N ILE A 501 21.63 -1.88 27.83
CA ILE A 501 21.61 -2.86 26.75
C ILE A 501 20.65 -2.40 25.66
N ARG A 502 19.45 -1.97 26.01
CA ARG A 502 18.47 -1.43 25.06
C ARG A 502 19.06 -0.28 24.25
N ASN A 503 19.65 0.71 24.92
CA ASN A 503 20.25 1.86 24.26
C ASN A 503 21.44 1.46 23.37
N LYS A 504 22.27 0.51 23.80
CA LYS A 504 23.36 -0.03 22.98
C LYS A 504 22.86 -0.75 21.74
N HIS A 505 21.82 -1.55 21.87
CA HIS A 505 21.25 -2.28 20.77
C HIS A 505 20.51 -1.36 19.80
N ILE A 506 19.80 -0.33 20.31
CA ILE A 506 19.19 0.72 19.48
C ILE A 506 20.26 1.42 18.66
N ALA A 507 21.35 1.88 19.29
CA ALA A 507 22.44 2.57 18.57
C ALA A 507 23.10 1.67 17.49
N ASN A 508 23.28 0.38 17.77
CA ASN A 508 23.76 -0.58 16.78
C ASN A 508 22.75 -0.77 15.65
N LEU A 509 21.46 -0.87 15.98
CA LEU A 509 20.38 -1.05 14.99
C LEU A 509 20.24 0.18 14.08
N GLU A 510 20.29 1.40 14.65
CA GLU A 510 20.32 2.66 13.89
C GLU A 510 21.44 2.67 12.84
N LYS A 511 22.63 2.25 13.27
CA LYS A 511 23.79 2.13 12.39
C LYS A 511 23.55 1.12 11.27
N LEU A 512 23.09 -0.09 11.60
CA LEU A 512 22.85 -1.16 10.63
C LEU A 512 21.73 -0.80 9.66
N ILE A 513 20.63 -0.17 10.13
CA ILE A 513 19.55 0.30 9.27
C ILE A 513 20.07 1.35 8.30
N ARG A 514 20.85 2.32 8.78
CA ARG A 514 21.43 3.36 7.93
C ARG A 514 22.33 2.75 6.86
N GLU A 515 23.27 1.89 7.25
CA GLU A 515 24.19 1.22 6.32
C GLU A 515 23.44 0.38 5.28
N GLY A 516 22.47 -0.42 5.73
CA GLY A 516 21.61 -1.23 4.84
C GLY A 516 20.82 -0.37 3.88
N PHE A 517 20.22 0.71 4.37
CA PHE A 517 19.43 1.61 3.55
C PHE A 517 20.29 2.36 2.51
N GLU A 518 21.47 2.85 2.89
CA GLU A 518 22.43 3.49 1.97
C GLU A 518 22.93 2.51 0.87
N ILE A 519 23.10 1.24 1.20
CA ILE A 519 23.49 0.20 0.22
C ILE A 519 22.38 -0.03 -0.81
N LEU A 520 21.13 0.02 -0.37
CA LEU A 520 19.97 -0.24 -1.21
C LEU A 520 19.55 0.98 -2.03
N LEU A 521 19.75 2.20 -1.50
CA LEU A 521 19.41 3.44 -2.18
C LEU A 521 20.35 3.74 -3.36
N ARG A 522 19.76 4.29 -4.41
CA ARG A 522 20.53 4.83 -5.56
C ARG A 522 21.22 6.15 -5.20
N LYS A 523 20.56 6.99 -4.40
CA LYS A 523 21.04 8.32 -4.00
C LYS A 523 22.03 8.16 -2.83
N LYS A 524 23.32 8.16 -3.12
CA LYS A 524 24.35 8.18 -2.07
C LYS A 524 24.26 9.51 -1.31
N SER A 525 24.37 9.47 0.01
CA SER A 525 24.30 10.63 0.92
C SER A 525 22.90 11.27 1.03
N PHE A 526 21.83 10.53 0.74
CA PHE A 526 20.46 11.02 0.92
C PHE A 526 20.07 11.10 2.41
N VAL A 527 20.54 10.13 3.21
CA VAL A 527 20.23 10.04 4.63
C VAL A 527 21.43 10.50 5.47
N SER A 528 21.25 11.49 6.32
CA SER A 528 22.28 11.94 7.26
C SER A 528 22.33 11.09 8.53
N SER A 529 21.18 10.76 9.11
CA SER A 529 21.08 9.87 10.27
C SER A 529 19.70 9.21 10.34
N ILE A 530 19.66 8.05 11.00
CA ILE A 530 18.44 7.37 11.42
C ILE A 530 18.46 7.32 12.94
N SER A 531 17.35 7.62 13.57
CA SER A 531 17.19 7.57 15.02
C SER A 531 15.93 6.82 15.42
N ILE A 532 16.03 6.03 16.49
CA ILE A 532 14.93 5.25 17.06
C ILE A 532 14.67 5.75 18.46
N CYS A 533 13.45 6.18 18.76
CA CYS A 533 13.07 6.59 20.11
C CYS A 533 13.09 5.38 21.06
N PRO A 534 13.82 5.42 22.19
CA PRO A 534 13.94 4.27 23.09
C PRO A 534 12.63 3.82 23.75
N ASP A 535 11.66 4.73 23.88
CA ASP A 535 10.39 4.46 24.58
C ASP A 535 9.30 3.99 23.61
N THR A 536 9.20 4.63 22.45
CA THR A 536 8.15 4.35 21.46
C THR A 536 8.61 3.45 20.33
N PHE A 537 9.94 3.26 20.17
CA PHE A 537 10.58 2.58 19.04
C PHE A 537 10.27 3.19 17.68
N MET A 538 9.75 4.41 17.65
CA MET A 538 9.47 5.13 16.41
C MET A 538 10.77 5.50 15.70
N LEU A 539 10.82 5.16 14.42
CA LEU A 539 11.95 5.44 13.54
C LEU A 539 11.77 6.81 12.88
N THR A 540 12.80 7.64 12.98
CA THR A 540 12.87 8.97 12.37
C THR A 540 14.10 9.05 11.47
N ILE A 541 13.94 9.61 10.28
CA ILE A 541 15.00 9.73 9.27
C ILE A 541 15.35 11.20 9.12
N LYS A 542 16.64 11.54 9.17
CA LYS A 542 17.12 12.86 8.81
C LYS A 542 17.68 12.85 7.40
N ILE A 543 17.06 13.63 6.53
CA ILE A 543 17.48 13.81 5.14
C ILE A 543 18.40 15.02 5.05
N VAL A 544 19.44 14.91 4.22
CA VAL A 544 20.39 16.01 4.00
C VAL A 544 19.65 17.17 3.33
N GLY A 545 19.60 18.32 4.01
CA GLY A 545 18.94 19.54 3.51
C GLY A 545 17.46 19.71 3.91
N GLU A 546 16.76 18.69 4.40
CA GLU A 546 15.34 18.77 4.76
C GLU A 546 15.04 18.60 6.25
N GLY A 547 16.03 18.13 7.04
CA GLY A 547 15.86 17.88 8.47
C GLY A 547 15.22 16.52 8.78
N ALA A 548 14.53 16.41 9.93
CA ALA A 548 13.93 15.16 10.39
C ALA A 548 12.56 14.95 9.72
N VAL A 549 12.39 13.84 9.02
CA VAL A 549 11.14 13.47 8.33
C VAL A 549 10.66 12.10 8.78
N PRO A 550 9.36 11.89 8.96
CA PRO A 550 8.81 10.57 9.20
C PRO A 550 8.90 9.71 7.94
N ALA A 551 8.95 8.38 8.13
CA ALA A 551 9.02 7.41 7.02
C ALA A 551 7.87 7.54 6.01
N SER A 552 6.70 8.07 6.42
CA SER A 552 5.54 8.31 5.55
C SER A 552 5.79 9.34 4.43
N LYS A 553 6.78 10.22 4.57
CA LYS A 553 7.15 11.19 3.52
C LYS A 553 8.06 10.62 2.43
N LEU A 554 8.59 9.43 2.60
CA LEU A 554 9.36 8.74 1.57
C LEU A 554 8.45 8.29 0.42
N SER A 555 8.99 8.18 -0.78
CA SER A 555 8.30 7.54 -1.91
C SER A 555 8.01 6.05 -1.61
N ALA A 556 7.05 5.44 -2.31
CA ALA A 556 6.69 4.04 -2.12
C ALA A 556 7.91 3.10 -2.24
N GLY A 557 8.75 3.31 -3.25
CA GLY A 557 9.99 2.53 -3.42
C GLY A 557 11.01 2.75 -2.30
N GLU A 558 11.19 4.00 -1.84
CA GLU A 558 12.10 4.30 -0.72
C GLU A 558 11.57 3.69 0.59
N ARG A 559 10.24 3.69 0.83
CA ARG A 559 9.64 2.99 1.97
C ARG A 559 9.89 1.49 1.94
N GLN A 560 9.75 0.86 0.79
CA GLN A 560 10.05 -0.56 0.63
C GLN A 560 11.53 -0.87 0.93
N LEU A 561 12.46 -0.03 0.44
CA LEU A 561 13.89 -0.17 0.74
C LEU A 561 14.19 0.00 2.23
N LEU A 562 13.53 0.96 2.88
CA LEU A 562 13.66 1.17 4.33
C LEU A 562 13.16 -0.04 5.11
N ALA A 563 11.99 -0.58 4.77
CA ALA A 563 11.46 -1.79 5.40
C ALA A 563 12.44 -2.97 5.31
N VAL A 564 13.01 -3.21 4.13
CA VAL A 564 14.02 -4.26 3.96
C VAL A 564 15.29 -3.96 4.76
N ALA A 565 15.73 -2.70 4.80
CA ALA A 565 16.88 -2.31 5.61
C ALA A 565 16.65 -2.57 7.11
N VAL A 566 15.44 -2.31 7.62
CA VAL A 566 15.05 -2.61 9.00
C VAL A 566 15.05 -4.12 9.26
N LEU A 567 14.42 -4.91 8.38
CA LEU A 567 14.41 -6.37 8.49
C LEU A 567 15.83 -6.95 8.47
N TRP A 568 16.66 -6.48 7.55
CA TRP A 568 18.05 -6.92 7.41
C TRP A 568 18.89 -6.53 8.63
N ALA A 569 18.75 -5.31 9.11
CA ALA A 569 19.45 -4.84 10.31
C ALA A 569 19.05 -5.64 11.57
N LEU A 570 17.75 -5.94 11.74
CA LEU A 570 17.28 -6.79 12.84
C LEU A 570 17.83 -8.22 12.73
N ALA A 571 17.83 -8.79 11.54
CA ALA A 571 18.41 -10.11 11.31
C ALA A 571 19.91 -10.13 11.65
N GLN A 572 20.69 -9.12 11.23
CA GLN A 572 22.10 -8.99 11.57
C GLN A 572 22.35 -8.74 13.05
N ALA A 573 21.58 -7.82 13.66
CA ALA A 573 21.70 -7.50 15.09
C ALA A 573 21.43 -8.70 15.99
N SER A 574 20.53 -9.61 15.55
CA SER A 574 20.19 -10.82 16.30
C SER A 574 21.36 -11.80 16.47
N GLY A 575 22.34 -11.75 15.60
CA GLY A 575 23.39 -12.75 15.52
C GLY A 575 22.90 -14.18 15.23
N ARG A 576 21.58 -14.36 15.06
CA ARG A 576 20.99 -15.65 14.73
C ARG A 576 21.05 -15.89 13.23
N LYS A 577 21.63 -17.00 12.85
CA LYS A 577 21.75 -17.43 11.46
C LYS A 577 20.51 -18.23 11.07
N LEU A 578 19.44 -17.52 10.74
CA LEU A 578 18.16 -18.10 10.32
C LEU A 578 18.01 -18.02 8.80
N PRO A 579 17.24 -18.93 8.18
CA PRO A 579 16.96 -18.88 6.75
C PRO A 579 16.04 -17.70 6.41
N THR A 580 16.30 -17.01 5.32
CA THR A 580 15.44 -15.94 4.79
C THR A 580 14.68 -16.48 3.59
N VAL A 581 13.35 -16.40 3.60
CA VAL A 581 12.47 -16.83 2.50
C VAL A 581 11.67 -15.63 2.01
N ILE A 582 11.79 -15.31 0.72
CA ILE A 582 11.19 -14.13 0.12
C ILE A 582 10.31 -14.55 -1.04
N ASP A 583 9.01 -14.30 -0.93
CA ASP A 583 8.06 -14.46 -2.03
C ASP A 583 8.01 -13.15 -2.85
N THR A 584 7.97 -13.27 -4.17
CA THR A 584 7.93 -12.14 -5.12
C THR A 584 8.94 -11.01 -4.79
N PRO A 585 10.24 -11.34 -4.78
CA PRO A 585 11.28 -10.50 -4.16
C PRO A 585 11.52 -9.14 -4.82
N LEU A 586 11.13 -8.95 -6.09
CA LEU A 586 11.37 -7.75 -6.88
C LEU A 586 10.07 -7.05 -7.32
N GLY A 587 8.93 -7.44 -6.79
CA GLY A 587 7.65 -6.81 -7.04
C GLY A 587 7.68 -5.31 -6.72
N ARG A 588 7.01 -4.48 -7.54
CA ARG A 588 6.85 -3.02 -7.35
C ARG A 588 8.13 -2.17 -7.33
N LEU A 589 9.32 -2.78 -7.53
CA LEU A 589 10.59 -2.07 -7.58
C LEU A 589 10.91 -1.62 -9.01
N ASP A 590 11.47 -0.42 -9.15
CA ASP A 590 12.05 0.02 -10.41
C ASP A 590 13.35 -0.74 -10.77
N SER A 591 13.79 -0.63 -12.01
CA SER A 591 14.97 -1.36 -12.53
C SER A 591 16.25 -1.08 -11.74
N SER A 592 16.41 0.12 -11.18
CA SER A 592 17.62 0.50 -10.44
C SER A 592 17.62 -0.12 -9.04
N HIS A 593 16.49 -0.12 -8.36
CA HIS A 593 16.32 -0.75 -7.06
C HIS A 593 16.38 -2.28 -7.17
N ARG A 594 15.78 -2.89 -8.22
CA ARG A 594 15.92 -4.32 -8.52
C ARG A 594 17.40 -4.74 -8.63
N LYS A 595 18.20 -3.92 -9.32
CA LYS A 595 19.64 -4.17 -9.44
C LYS A 595 20.36 -4.15 -8.09
N SER A 596 20.06 -3.18 -7.24
CA SER A 596 20.62 -3.10 -5.88
C SER A 596 20.26 -4.32 -5.03
N PHE A 597 19.00 -4.78 -5.08
CA PHE A 597 18.57 -5.99 -4.38
C PHE A 597 19.32 -7.23 -4.83
N VAL A 598 19.42 -7.44 -6.14
CA VAL A 598 20.08 -8.60 -6.73
C VAL A 598 21.57 -8.63 -6.42
N GLN A 599 22.25 -7.47 -6.43
CA GLN A 599 23.70 -7.40 -6.26
C GLN A 599 24.14 -7.25 -4.80
N ASN A 600 23.39 -6.50 -3.98
CA ASN A 600 23.87 -6.06 -2.68
C ASN A 600 23.09 -6.66 -1.50
N TYR A 601 21.85 -7.16 -1.73
CA TYR A 601 21.02 -7.71 -0.67
C TYR A 601 20.95 -9.23 -0.68
N PHE A 602 20.43 -9.86 -1.75
CA PHE A 602 20.19 -11.30 -1.75
C PHE A 602 21.40 -12.16 -1.45
N PRO A 603 22.61 -11.85 -1.95
CA PRO A 603 23.80 -12.65 -1.62
C PRO A 603 24.23 -12.55 -0.14
N TYR A 604 23.77 -11.52 0.56
CA TYR A 604 24.21 -11.18 1.92
C TYR A 604 23.07 -11.16 2.95
N ALA A 605 21.83 -11.45 2.53
CA ALA A 605 20.65 -11.42 3.41
C ALA A 605 20.71 -12.49 4.51
N GLY A 606 21.43 -13.58 4.31
CA GLY A 606 21.60 -14.64 5.30
C GLY A 606 22.52 -15.76 4.82
N GLU A 607 22.76 -16.76 5.66
CA GLU A 607 23.51 -17.98 5.26
C GLU A 607 22.69 -18.88 4.31
N GLN A 608 21.39 -18.69 4.29
CA GLN A 608 20.46 -19.36 3.39
C GLN A 608 19.37 -18.37 2.99
N VAL A 609 19.18 -18.22 1.68
CA VAL A 609 18.19 -17.30 1.09
C VAL A 609 17.38 -18.08 0.05
N ILE A 610 16.08 -18.23 0.31
CA ILE A 610 15.16 -18.90 -0.62
C ILE A 610 14.33 -17.81 -1.29
N LEU A 611 14.47 -17.71 -2.61
CA LEU A 611 13.75 -16.71 -3.44
C LEU A 611 12.69 -17.43 -4.26
N LEU A 612 11.43 -17.06 -4.06
CA LEU A 612 10.29 -17.53 -4.84
C LEU A 612 9.94 -16.44 -5.87
N SER A 613 10.27 -16.65 -7.12
CA SER A 613 10.25 -15.60 -8.16
C SER A 613 9.28 -15.94 -9.27
N THR A 614 8.70 -14.90 -9.88
CA THR A 614 7.96 -15.05 -11.13
C THR A 614 8.92 -15.06 -12.33
N ASP A 615 8.37 -15.35 -13.52
CA ASP A 615 9.07 -15.34 -14.80
C ASP A 615 9.54 -13.95 -15.25
N GLU A 616 9.04 -12.87 -14.64
CA GLU A 616 9.41 -11.49 -14.97
C GLU A 616 10.39 -10.83 -13.99
N GLU A 617 10.60 -11.42 -12.82
CA GLU A 617 11.39 -10.77 -11.77
C GLU A 617 12.89 -11.05 -11.89
N ILE A 618 13.30 -12.31 -11.80
CA ILE A 618 14.71 -12.70 -11.79
C ILE A 618 15.07 -13.32 -13.13
N VAL A 619 15.20 -12.49 -14.15
CA VAL A 619 15.44 -12.89 -15.54
C VAL A 619 16.64 -12.19 -16.15
N GLY A 620 17.13 -12.66 -17.26
CA GLY A 620 18.18 -12.02 -18.08
C GLY A 620 19.44 -11.68 -17.27
N SER A 621 19.74 -10.39 -17.12
CA SER A 621 20.93 -9.90 -16.40
C SER A 621 20.87 -10.18 -14.90
N TYR A 622 19.71 -10.15 -14.30
CA TYR A 622 19.51 -10.43 -12.87
C TYR A 622 19.77 -11.90 -12.56
N HIS A 623 19.22 -12.82 -13.33
CA HIS A 623 19.50 -14.25 -13.19
C HIS A 623 20.98 -14.55 -13.36
N ARG A 624 21.65 -13.98 -14.40
CA ARG A 624 23.10 -14.14 -14.60
C ARG A 624 23.92 -13.64 -13.41
N SER A 625 23.51 -12.51 -12.80
CA SER A 625 24.20 -11.96 -11.64
C SER A 625 24.06 -12.86 -10.40
N LEU A 626 22.88 -13.46 -10.17
CA LEU A 626 22.64 -14.35 -9.03
C LEU A 626 23.21 -15.75 -9.21
N LYS A 627 23.39 -16.23 -10.43
CA LYS A 627 23.83 -17.60 -10.73
C LYS A 627 25.09 -18.02 -9.99
N LYS A 628 26.05 -17.10 -9.79
CA LYS A 628 27.29 -17.34 -9.04
C LYS A 628 27.07 -17.58 -7.53
N HIS A 629 25.98 -17.06 -6.97
CA HIS A 629 25.59 -17.20 -5.57
C HIS A 629 24.47 -18.23 -5.35
N THR A 630 23.97 -18.85 -6.43
CA THR A 630 22.86 -19.81 -6.37
C THR A 630 23.38 -21.23 -6.23
N SER A 631 22.89 -21.96 -5.23
CA SER A 631 23.20 -23.36 -4.97
C SER A 631 22.26 -24.32 -5.70
N HIS A 632 20.97 -24.03 -5.69
CA HIS A 632 19.91 -24.84 -6.30
C HIS A 632 18.96 -23.96 -7.08
N GLN A 633 18.44 -24.52 -8.17
CA GLN A 633 17.41 -23.90 -9.00
C GLN A 633 16.28 -24.90 -9.22
N TYR A 634 15.05 -24.44 -9.01
CA TYR A 634 13.83 -25.21 -9.21
C TYR A 634 12.83 -24.39 -10.00
N LEU A 635 11.97 -25.08 -10.74
CA LEU A 635 10.83 -24.51 -11.42
C LEU A 635 9.56 -25.25 -10.96
N ILE A 636 8.56 -24.51 -10.58
CA ILE A 636 7.24 -25.03 -10.27
C ILE A 636 6.38 -24.82 -11.51
N GLU A 637 5.96 -25.92 -12.12
CA GLU A 637 5.08 -25.92 -13.28
C GLU A 637 3.71 -26.46 -12.92
N TYR A 638 2.67 -25.75 -13.31
CA TYR A 638 1.29 -26.21 -13.17
C TYR A 638 0.88 -26.99 -14.41
N ASP A 639 0.49 -28.24 -14.23
CA ASP A 639 -0.05 -29.10 -15.28
C ASP A 639 -1.58 -28.98 -15.29
N ASP A 640 -2.12 -28.32 -16.32
CA ASP A 640 -3.58 -28.15 -16.49
C ASP A 640 -4.33 -29.47 -16.62
N ARG A 641 -3.70 -30.52 -17.15
CA ARG A 641 -4.32 -31.83 -17.31
C ARG A 641 -4.43 -32.58 -15.98
N LYS A 642 -3.35 -32.52 -15.19
CA LYS A 642 -3.29 -33.10 -13.85
C LYS A 642 -3.93 -32.15 -12.82
N GLN A 643 -4.08 -30.88 -13.13
CA GLN A 643 -4.49 -29.76 -12.28
C GLN A 643 -3.69 -29.78 -10.95
N SER A 644 -2.44 -30.02 -11.02
CA SER A 644 -1.50 -30.05 -9.91
C SER A 644 -0.17 -29.47 -10.35
N SER A 645 0.58 -28.98 -9.38
CA SER A 645 1.92 -28.45 -9.63
C SER A 645 2.98 -29.53 -9.41
N GLU A 646 3.97 -29.54 -10.28
CA GLU A 646 5.17 -30.36 -10.18
C GLU A 646 6.40 -29.47 -9.96
N ILE A 647 7.38 -29.97 -9.20
CA ILE A 647 8.62 -29.27 -8.91
C ILE A 647 9.75 -29.97 -9.66
N ILE A 648 10.33 -29.28 -10.62
CA ILE A 648 11.40 -29.79 -11.45
C ILE A 648 12.72 -29.05 -11.18
N LYS A 649 13.85 -29.71 -11.43
CA LYS A 649 15.17 -29.05 -11.36
C LYS A 649 15.36 -28.18 -12.59
N GLY A 650 15.75 -26.93 -12.37
CA GLY A 650 15.96 -25.95 -13.42
C GLY A 650 15.37 -24.60 -13.06
N TYR A 651 15.40 -23.69 -13.99
CA TYR A 651 14.79 -22.36 -13.89
C TYR A 651 14.29 -22.00 -15.28
N PHE A 652 13.49 -20.94 -15.40
CA PHE A 652 12.91 -20.52 -16.69
C PHE A 652 13.98 -20.54 -17.80
N GLU A 653 13.75 -21.29 -18.87
CA GLU A 653 14.55 -21.28 -20.08
C GLU A 653 14.09 -20.14 -20.98
N TYR A 654 14.83 -19.03 -20.96
CA TYR A 654 14.62 -17.98 -21.96
C TYR A 654 15.38 -18.37 -23.23
N SER A 655 14.65 -18.71 -24.28
CA SER A 655 15.18 -18.76 -25.63
C SER A 655 15.90 -17.43 -25.96
N LYS A 656 17.02 -17.51 -26.65
CA LYS A 656 17.92 -16.39 -26.97
C LYS A 656 17.31 -15.37 -27.97
N GLU A 657 16.07 -15.02 -27.84
CA GLU A 657 15.41 -14.02 -28.69
C GLU A 657 14.76 -12.95 -27.82
N VAL A 658 15.53 -11.98 -27.43
CA VAL A 658 15.30 -10.52 -27.45
C VAL A 658 16.60 -9.88 -26.90
N ALA A 659 17.49 -9.52 -27.81
CA ALA A 659 18.62 -8.65 -27.56
C ALA A 659 18.24 -7.21 -27.90
#